data_bc3641a2f9857dbaa394aa8b869eac90
#
_entry.id   bc3641a2f9857dbaa394aa8b869eac90
#
_cell.length_a   1.000
_cell.length_b   1.000
_cell.length_c   1.000
_cell.angle_alpha   90.00
_cell.angle_beta   90.00
_cell.angle_gamma   90.00
#
_symmetry.space_group_name_H-M   'P 1'
#
loop_
_entity.id
_entity.type
_entity.pdbx_description
1 polymer ?
#
loop_
_entity_poly.entity_id
_entity_poly.type
_entity_poly.pdbx_seq_one_letter_code
_entity_poly.pdbx_strand_id
1 'polypeptide(L)'
;MLQAYRQHQSERAALGIPPLPLDAKQVAELIELIKNPPAGEDAFLLDLLTHRVPPGVDDAAKVKASFLAAVAHGDLKVGLISKAKATELLGTMVGGYNVHPLIELLDDAEVAEVAAAGLKKTLLMFDYFNDVAAKAKAGNAQAKAVMQSWADAEWFTSRPEVEKKITVTVFKVPGETNTDDLSPAPDAWSRPDIPLHYLAMLKNTRPDAAFKPEEDGKRGPMQYIEDLKKKGHLVAYVGDVVGTGSSRKSATNSVIWATGSDIPFVPNKRFGGVTLGGKIAPIFFNTQEDSGSLPIEVDVSKLEMGDVIDVLPYEGKLVKNGETVAEFKLKSDVLFDEVRAGGRINLIIGRSLTAKAREALGLPASTLFRLPQAPAETKAGFTLAQKMVGRAVGLPEGQGVRPGTYCEPKMTTVGSQDTTGPMTRDELKDLACLGFSADLVMQSFCHTAAYPKPVDVKTHRELPAFISNRGGVSLRPGDGVIHSWLNRLLLPDTVGTGGDSHTRFPIGISFPAGSGLVAFGAATGVMPLDMPESVLVRFKGQMQPGVTLRDLVHAIPLYAIKAGLLTVAKAGKINAFSGRILEIEGLPDLKVEQAFELSDASAERSAAGCTIKLNPEPIKEYLTSNIVLMKNMIADGYADAKTLQRRIEKVEAWLAKPDLLEADKDAEYAHVIEIDLADIKEPIVCCPNDPDDAKFMSEVAGTKIDEAFIGSCMTNIGHFRAAAKLLGGQRDIPVKLWVAPPTKMDQSELIKEGHYAAFGTAGARTEMPGCSLCMGNQAQVREGATVISTSTRNFPNRLGKNTNVFLGSAELAAIASKLGKIPTVAEYHEAMGIINKDTASVYKYLNFDQIEEYAETAKGVTA
;
A
#
# COMPACT_ATOMS: atom_id res chain seq x y z
N MET A 1 15.78 24.78 23.85
CA MET A 1 15.72 24.07 22.55
C MET A 1 17.06 23.55 22.09
N LEU A 2 18.12 24.39 21.87
CA LEU A 2 19.39 23.99 21.26
C LEU A 2 20.12 22.83 21.98
N GLN A 3 20.24 22.90 23.31
CA GLN A 3 20.90 21.84 24.09
C GLN A 3 20.17 20.50 23.93
N ALA A 4 18.85 20.48 24.04
CA ALA A 4 18.03 19.26 23.84
C ALA A 4 18.16 18.72 22.41
N TYR A 5 18.19 19.61 21.41
CA TYR A 5 18.38 19.19 20.03
C TYR A 5 19.78 18.57 19.79
N ARG A 6 20.84 19.18 20.32
CA ARG A 6 22.20 18.62 20.21
C ARG A 6 22.35 17.29 20.92
N GLN A 7 21.73 17.12 22.07
CA GLN A 7 21.67 15.83 22.75
C GLN A 7 20.98 14.78 21.88
N HIS A 8 19.79 15.10 21.35
CA HIS A 8 19.06 14.23 20.43
C HIS A 8 19.89 13.91 19.19
N GLN A 9 20.54 14.89 18.60
CA GLN A 9 21.46 14.69 17.46
C GLN A 9 22.58 13.71 17.78
N SER A 10 23.18 13.82 18.99
CA SER A 10 24.24 12.91 19.45
C SER A 10 23.71 11.48 19.65
N GLU A 11 22.55 11.33 20.27
CA GLU A 11 21.90 10.03 20.48
C GLU A 11 21.58 9.34 19.15
N ARG A 12 21.09 10.09 18.17
CA ARG A 12 20.81 9.56 16.83
C ARG A 12 22.07 9.23 16.05
N ALA A 13 23.11 10.07 16.18
CA ALA A 13 24.41 9.83 15.55
C ALA A 13 25.07 8.54 16.08
N ALA A 14 24.89 8.20 17.35
CA ALA A 14 25.33 6.92 17.90
C ALA A 14 24.69 5.70 17.23
N LEU A 15 23.50 5.87 16.64
CA LEU A 15 22.82 4.87 15.83
C LEU A 15 23.18 4.96 14.33
N GLY A 16 24.01 5.93 13.93
CA GLY A 16 24.36 6.18 12.54
C GLY A 16 23.21 6.79 11.70
N ILE A 17 22.27 7.49 12.33
CA ILE A 17 21.11 8.09 11.67
C ILE A 17 20.97 9.57 12.03
N PRO A 18 20.35 10.40 11.16
CA PRO A 18 20.13 11.81 11.43
C PRO A 18 19.11 12.06 12.54
N PRO A 19 19.12 13.23 13.18
CA PRO A 19 18.08 13.63 14.12
C PRO A 19 16.71 13.68 13.44
N LEU A 20 15.65 13.60 14.24
CA LEU A 20 14.29 13.82 13.74
C LEU A 20 14.14 15.24 13.18
N PRO A 21 13.25 15.46 12.19
CA PRO A 21 12.84 16.79 11.79
C PRO A 21 12.25 17.57 12.98
N LEU A 22 12.36 18.89 12.93
CA LEU A 22 11.79 19.76 13.94
C LEU A 22 10.27 19.76 13.89
N ASP A 23 9.63 19.69 15.03
CA ASP A 23 8.19 19.88 15.17
C ASP A 23 7.81 21.37 15.24
N ALA A 24 6.50 21.66 15.19
CA ALA A 24 5.99 23.02 15.21
C ALA A 24 6.43 23.85 16.45
N LYS A 25 6.49 23.20 17.62
CA LYS A 25 6.94 23.83 18.87
C LYS A 25 8.43 24.18 18.78
N GLN A 26 9.25 23.24 18.34
CA GLN A 26 10.69 23.47 18.15
C GLN A 26 10.99 24.56 17.13
N VAL A 27 10.20 24.62 16.05
CA VAL A 27 10.35 25.70 15.04
C VAL A 27 9.95 27.05 15.65
N ALA A 28 8.89 27.14 16.46
CA ALA A 28 8.54 28.36 17.17
C ALA A 28 9.65 28.83 18.12
N GLU A 29 10.24 27.93 18.89
CA GLU A 29 11.38 28.20 19.77
C GLU A 29 12.62 28.61 18.96
N LEU A 30 12.87 27.97 17.82
CA LEU A 30 13.96 28.33 16.89
C LEU A 30 13.79 29.76 16.37
N ILE A 31 12.57 30.18 16.00
CA ILE A 31 12.28 31.53 15.52
C ILE A 31 12.59 32.56 16.60
N GLU A 32 12.28 32.32 17.85
CA GLU A 32 12.62 33.24 18.95
C GLU A 32 14.14 33.36 19.11
N LEU A 33 14.89 32.29 18.94
CA LEU A 33 16.36 32.32 18.91
C LEU A 33 16.90 33.11 17.70
N ILE A 34 16.28 32.97 16.53
CA ILE A 34 16.68 33.71 15.33
C ILE A 34 16.43 35.23 15.49
N LYS A 35 15.38 35.62 16.18
CA LYS A 35 15.13 37.05 16.50
C LYS A 35 16.20 37.65 17.40
N ASN A 36 16.73 36.86 18.32
CA ASN A 36 17.78 37.23 19.28
C ASN A 36 18.83 36.12 19.38
N PRO A 37 19.72 35.98 18.39
CA PRO A 37 20.61 34.84 18.33
C PRO A 37 21.65 34.85 19.45
N PRO A 38 21.88 33.71 20.13
CA PRO A 38 23.01 33.56 21.02
C PRO A 38 24.33 33.72 20.25
N ALA A 39 25.36 34.23 20.90
CA ALA A 39 26.66 34.45 20.27
C ALA A 39 27.23 33.17 19.64
N GLY A 40 27.58 33.22 18.36
CA GLY A 40 28.19 32.13 17.62
C GLY A 40 27.22 31.07 17.10
N GLU A 41 25.90 31.23 17.26
CA GLU A 41 24.89 30.24 16.83
C GLU A 41 24.24 30.57 15.47
N ASP A 42 24.51 31.69 14.87
CA ASP A 42 23.84 32.23 13.68
C ASP A 42 23.75 31.20 12.53
N ALA A 43 24.87 30.60 12.18
CA ALA A 43 24.95 29.61 11.11
C ALA A 43 24.14 28.34 11.41
N PHE A 44 24.19 27.88 12.67
CA PHE A 44 23.46 26.69 13.11
C PHE A 44 21.95 26.92 13.13
N LEU A 45 21.51 28.08 13.60
CA LEU A 45 20.09 28.44 13.58
C LEU A 45 19.52 28.50 12.15
N LEU A 46 20.27 29.09 11.22
CA LEU A 46 19.90 29.14 9.81
C LEU A 46 19.88 27.74 9.16
N ASP A 47 20.84 26.90 9.49
CA ASP A 47 20.88 25.51 9.01
C ASP A 47 19.65 24.74 9.48
N LEU A 48 19.30 24.84 10.75
CA LEU A 48 18.11 24.21 11.30
C LEU A 48 16.82 24.66 10.59
N LEU A 49 16.65 25.97 10.43
CA LEU A 49 15.47 26.51 9.74
C LEU A 49 15.41 26.08 8.27
N THR A 50 16.55 26.00 7.61
CA THR A 50 16.65 25.67 6.17
C THR A 50 16.43 24.19 5.92
N HIS A 51 17.09 23.33 6.69
CA HIS A 51 17.24 21.91 6.33
C HIS A 51 16.52 20.93 7.27
N ARG A 52 16.01 21.39 8.42
CA ARG A 52 15.45 20.47 9.42
C ARG A 52 13.96 20.61 9.66
N VAL A 53 13.25 21.43 8.87
CA VAL A 53 11.80 21.63 8.97
C VAL A 53 11.11 20.83 7.87
N PRO A 54 10.10 20.00 8.17
CA PRO A 54 9.31 19.27 7.18
C PRO A 54 8.63 20.21 6.19
N PRO A 55 8.43 19.81 4.93
CA PRO A 55 7.80 20.63 3.90
C PRO A 55 6.26 20.52 3.89
N GLY A 56 5.65 21.14 2.88
CA GLY A 56 4.24 20.99 2.54
C GLY A 56 3.30 21.66 3.53
N VAL A 57 2.29 20.93 3.96
CA VAL A 57 1.29 21.37 4.95
C VAL A 57 1.49 20.72 6.32
N ASP A 58 2.73 20.45 6.68
CA ASP A 58 3.09 20.09 8.05
C ASP A 58 2.91 21.28 8.98
N ASP A 59 2.55 21.05 10.24
CA ASP A 59 2.37 22.11 11.22
C ASP A 59 3.65 22.92 11.46
N ALA A 60 4.82 22.27 11.39
CA ALA A 60 6.11 22.94 11.48
C ALA A 60 6.37 23.82 10.24
N ALA A 61 5.98 23.37 9.05
CA ALA A 61 6.07 24.16 7.82
C ALA A 61 5.19 25.40 7.89
N LYS A 62 4.00 25.31 8.51
CA LYS A 62 3.12 26.46 8.70
C LYS A 62 3.79 27.54 9.54
N VAL A 63 4.42 27.16 10.64
CA VAL A 63 5.15 28.10 11.52
C VAL A 63 6.32 28.74 10.79
N LYS A 64 7.12 27.94 10.08
CA LYS A 64 8.24 28.43 9.25
C LYS A 64 7.77 29.41 8.17
N ALA A 65 6.75 29.02 7.39
CA ALA A 65 6.26 29.84 6.28
C ALA A 65 5.68 31.18 6.78
N SER A 66 4.91 31.16 7.86
CA SER A 66 4.34 32.39 8.47
C SER A 66 5.43 33.35 8.92
N PHE A 67 6.48 32.84 9.56
CA PHE A 67 7.62 33.66 9.98
C PHE A 67 8.37 34.25 8.78
N LEU A 68 8.71 33.41 7.81
CA LEU A 68 9.43 33.85 6.61
C LEU A 68 8.60 34.84 5.79
N ALA A 69 7.29 34.65 5.68
CA ALA A 69 6.38 35.57 5.00
C ALA A 69 6.39 36.97 5.67
N ALA A 70 6.28 37.01 7.00
CA ALA A 70 6.33 38.26 7.75
C ALA A 70 7.66 39.04 7.52
N VAL A 71 8.79 38.32 7.45
CA VAL A 71 10.10 38.94 7.15
C VAL A 71 10.15 39.37 5.68
N ALA A 72 9.68 38.56 4.77
CA ALA A 72 9.70 38.83 3.32
C ALA A 72 8.79 40.01 2.93
N HIS A 73 7.63 40.16 3.59
CA HIS A 73 6.76 41.34 3.39
C HIS A 73 7.28 42.60 4.10
N GLY A 74 8.24 42.45 5.00
CA GLY A 74 8.80 43.56 5.76
C GLY A 74 8.02 43.93 7.06
N ASP A 75 7.03 43.08 7.43
CA ASP A 75 6.24 43.24 8.67
C ASP A 75 7.07 42.93 9.91
N LEU A 76 8.09 42.10 9.75
CA LEU A 76 9.04 41.73 10.79
C LEU A 76 10.48 41.97 10.31
N LYS A 77 11.28 42.67 11.08
CA LYS A 77 12.72 42.86 10.84
C LYS A 77 13.52 41.95 11.78
N VAL A 78 14.40 41.17 11.22
CA VAL A 78 15.28 40.24 11.94
C VAL A 78 16.71 40.44 11.46
N GLY A 79 17.65 40.60 12.38
CA GLY A 79 19.06 40.87 11.98
C GLY A 79 19.71 39.75 11.18
N LEU A 80 19.31 38.51 11.44
CA LEU A 80 19.90 37.30 10.85
C LEU A 80 19.36 36.98 9.44
N ILE A 81 18.17 37.42 9.11
CA ILE A 81 17.48 37.07 7.85
C ILE A 81 16.99 38.32 7.18
N SER A 82 17.55 38.66 6.00
CA SER A 82 17.07 39.76 5.17
C SER A 82 15.75 39.40 4.48
N LYS A 83 15.05 40.38 3.97
CA LYS A 83 13.84 40.24 3.15
C LYS A 83 14.07 39.32 1.95
N ALA A 84 15.17 39.49 1.24
CA ALA A 84 15.55 38.63 0.11
C ALA A 84 15.84 37.21 0.56
N LYS A 85 16.54 37.01 1.69
CA LYS A 85 16.83 35.69 2.23
C LYS A 85 15.58 34.97 2.68
N ALA A 86 14.65 35.68 3.32
CA ALA A 86 13.36 35.08 3.71
C ALA A 86 12.56 34.63 2.48
N THR A 87 12.55 35.40 1.42
CA THR A 87 11.90 35.04 0.15
C THR A 87 12.57 33.84 -0.52
N GLU A 88 13.90 33.78 -0.50
CA GLU A 88 14.66 32.63 -0.99
C GLU A 88 14.31 31.38 -0.21
N LEU A 89 14.27 31.44 1.12
CA LEU A 89 13.93 30.30 1.99
C LEU A 89 12.49 29.83 1.77
N LEU A 90 11.53 30.73 1.54
CA LEU A 90 10.18 30.37 1.12
C LEU A 90 10.21 29.56 -0.19
N GLY A 91 11.05 29.94 -1.13
CA GLY A 91 11.22 29.22 -2.40
C GLY A 91 11.84 27.81 -2.27
N THR A 92 12.44 27.47 -1.13
CA THR A 92 12.95 26.12 -0.85
C THR A 92 11.91 25.14 -0.31
N MET A 93 10.75 25.63 0.13
CA MET A 93 9.66 24.84 0.68
C MET A 93 8.83 24.28 -0.48
N VAL A 94 8.76 23.02 -0.66
CA VAL A 94 8.31 22.26 -1.85
C VAL A 94 6.89 22.56 -2.34
N GLY A 95 6.09 23.30 -1.59
CA GLY A 95 4.69 23.65 -1.85
C GLY A 95 3.92 23.81 -0.54
N GLY A 96 2.64 24.12 -0.62
CA GLY A 96 1.79 24.31 0.55
C GLY A 96 1.82 25.75 1.06
N TYR A 97 2.14 25.97 2.32
CA TYR A 97 2.05 27.28 2.98
C TYR A 97 2.97 28.38 2.44
N ASN A 98 3.98 28.03 1.67
CA ASN A 98 4.89 28.99 1.06
C ASN A 98 4.38 29.57 -0.27
N VAL A 99 3.40 28.94 -0.91
CA VAL A 99 2.98 29.29 -2.27
C VAL A 99 2.30 30.65 -2.31
N HIS A 100 1.30 30.88 -1.46
CA HIS A 100 0.56 32.12 -1.42
C HIS A 100 1.45 33.34 -1.14
N PRO A 101 2.32 33.34 -0.11
CA PRO A 101 3.25 34.44 0.12
C PRO A 101 4.17 34.74 -1.08
N LEU A 102 4.68 33.70 -1.76
CA LEU A 102 5.51 33.88 -2.94
C LEU A 102 4.74 34.55 -4.09
N ILE A 103 3.46 34.23 -4.27
CA ILE A 103 2.60 34.86 -5.28
C ILE A 103 2.37 36.35 -4.94
N GLU A 104 2.12 36.70 -3.69
CA GLU A 104 1.97 38.07 -3.24
C GLU A 104 3.26 38.88 -3.49
N LEU A 105 4.42 38.30 -3.18
CA LEU A 105 5.73 38.92 -3.37
C LEU A 105 6.11 39.16 -4.83
N LEU A 106 5.39 38.64 -5.81
CA LEU A 106 5.58 38.99 -7.22
C LEU A 106 5.28 40.47 -7.54
N ASP A 107 4.53 41.14 -6.65
CA ASP A 107 4.22 42.58 -6.78
C ASP A 107 5.22 43.47 -6.03
N ASP A 108 6.16 42.91 -5.29
CA ASP A 108 7.15 43.62 -4.50
C ASP A 108 8.46 43.73 -5.29
N ALA A 109 8.76 44.94 -5.82
CA ALA A 109 9.90 45.19 -6.67
C ALA A 109 11.26 44.78 -6.07
N GLU A 110 11.38 44.74 -4.75
CA GLU A 110 12.62 44.34 -4.06
C GLU A 110 12.93 42.86 -4.14
N VAL A 111 11.89 42.00 -4.12
CA VAL A 111 12.04 40.55 -4.01
C VAL A 111 11.26 39.74 -5.06
N ALA A 112 10.58 40.41 -5.98
CA ALA A 112 9.77 39.74 -7.02
C ALA A 112 10.55 38.76 -7.87
N GLU A 113 11.79 39.04 -8.21
CA GLU A 113 12.67 38.11 -8.93
C GLU A 113 12.97 36.84 -8.11
N VAL A 114 13.25 37.01 -6.81
CA VAL A 114 13.52 35.91 -5.89
C VAL A 114 12.27 35.05 -5.67
N ALA A 115 11.11 35.69 -5.52
CA ALA A 115 9.81 35.04 -5.43
C ALA A 115 9.50 34.22 -6.70
N ALA A 116 9.72 34.82 -7.87
CA ALA A 116 9.54 34.14 -9.15
C ALA A 116 10.47 32.93 -9.29
N ALA A 117 11.74 33.04 -8.87
CA ALA A 117 12.69 31.91 -8.88
C ALA A 117 12.22 30.75 -8.00
N GLY A 118 11.58 31.01 -6.86
CA GLY A 118 10.96 30.03 -6.01
C GLY A 118 9.77 29.33 -6.68
N LEU A 119 8.85 30.12 -7.25
CA LEU A 119 7.65 29.59 -7.92
C LEU A 119 7.97 28.75 -9.17
N LYS A 120 8.98 29.11 -9.93
CA LYS A 120 9.43 28.37 -11.12
C LYS A 120 9.79 26.90 -10.78
N LYS A 121 10.24 26.63 -9.55
CA LYS A 121 10.64 25.30 -9.04
C LYS A 121 9.52 24.59 -8.30
N THR A 122 8.41 25.27 -8.00
CA THR A 122 7.30 24.71 -7.23
C THR A 122 6.30 24.02 -8.15
N LEU A 123 6.08 22.72 -7.96
CA LEU A 123 5.15 21.90 -8.75
C LEU A 123 3.74 21.86 -8.15
N LEU A 124 3.63 21.90 -6.82
CA LEU A 124 2.38 21.75 -6.08
C LEU A 124 1.60 23.07 -6.04
N MET A 125 1.23 23.56 -7.21
CA MET A 125 0.49 24.82 -7.37
C MET A 125 -1.01 24.62 -7.22
N PHE A 126 -1.57 23.53 -7.71
CA PHE A 126 -3.02 23.26 -7.73
C PHE A 126 -3.81 24.49 -8.17
N ASP A 127 -4.76 24.95 -7.36
CA ASP A 127 -5.61 26.12 -7.70
C ASP A 127 -4.84 27.45 -7.70
N TYR A 128 -3.74 27.56 -6.98
CA TYR A 128 -2.86 28.74 -7.01
C TYR A 128 -2.24 29.02 -8.38
N PHE A 129 -2.25 28.05 -9.28
CA PHE A 129 -1.90 28.27 -10.69
C PHE A 129 -2.72 29.45 -11.27
N ASN A 130 -4.00 29.52 -10.97
CA ASN A 130 -4.92 30.52 -11.48
C ASN A 130 -4.53 31.93 -10.99
N ASP A 131 -4.01 32.06 -9.78
CA ASP A 131 -3.57 33.35 -9.22
C ASP A 131 -2.34 33.90 -9.97
N VAL A 132 -1.37 33.03 -10.27
CA VAL A 132 -0.19 33.40 -11.08
C VAL A 132 -0.61 33.74 -12.50
N ALA A 133 -1.50 32.95 -13.11
CA ALA A 133 -2.01 33.23 -14.46
C ALA A 133 -2.75 34.58 -14.52
N ALA A 134 -3.56 34.92 -13.51
CA ALA A 134 -4.26 36.17 -13.39
C ALA A 134 -3.28 37.35 -13.29
N LYS A 135 -2.23 37.27 -12.47
CA LYS A 135 -1.18 38.27 -12.35
C LYS A 135 -0.41 38.46 -13.68
N ALA A 136 -0.10 37.37 -14.37
CA ALA A 136 0.55 37.38 -15.68
C ALA A 136 -0.34 38.11 -16.71
N LYS A 137 -1.64 37.81 -16.73
CA LYS A 137 -2.63 38.48 -17.60
C LYS A 137 -2.77 39.95 -17.27
N ALA A 138 -2.68 40.34 -16.00
CA ALA A 138 -2.71 41.71 -15.54
C ALA A 138 -1.41 42.49 -15.84
N GLY A 139 -0.40 41.87 -16.41
CA GLY A 139 0.81 42.52 -16.87
C GLY A 139 2.03 42.36 -15.96
N ASN A 140 1.94 41.66 -14.84
CA ASN A 140 3.07 41.41 -13.94
C ASN A 140 4.18 40.64 -14.69
N ALA A 141 5.35 41.23 -14.83
CA ALA A 141 6.48 40.68 -15.61
C ALA A 141 7.02 39.36 -14.99
N GLN A 142 7.10 39.31 -13.67
CA GLN A 142 7.62 38.12 -12.97
C GLN A 142 6.63 36.96 -13.03
N ALA A 143 5.33 37.22 -12.91
CA ALA A 143 4.30 36.21 -13.13
C ALA A 143 4.34 35.64 -14.56
N LYS A 144 4.54 36.50 -15.57
CA LYS A 144 4.74 36.05 -16.97
C LYS A 144 5.98 35.14 -17.09
N ALA A 145 7.09 35.51 -16.45
CA ALA A 145 8.31 34.72 -16.44
C ALA A 145 8.10 33.34 -15.75
N VAL A 146 7.31 33.27 -14.68
CA VAL A 146 6.94 32.02 -14.02
C VAL A 146 6.09 31.14 -14.94
N MET A 147 5.06 31.70 -15.55
CA MET A 147 4.20 30.98 -16.50
C MET A 147 4.99 30.44 -17.69
N GLN A 148 5.91 31.24 -18.24
CA GLN A 148 6.76 30.79 -19.34
C GLN A 148 7.70 29.65 -18.90
N SER A 149 8.31 29.76 -17.73
CA SER A 149 9.17 28.71 -17.15
C SER A 149 8.44 27.38 -16.97
N TRP A 150 7.20 27.42 -16.50
CA TRP A 150 6.38 26.22 -16.40
C TRP A 150 6.00 25.65 -17.79
N ALA A 151 5.65 26.50 -18.73
CA ALA A 151 5.34 26.11 -20.11
C ALA A 151 6.55 25.47 -20.83
N ASP A 152 7.75 25.94 -20.55
CA ASP A 152 9.01 25.41 -21.07
C ASP A 152 9.53 24.20 -20.28
N ALA A 153 8.83 23.81 -19.22
CA ALA A 153 9.20 22.70 -18.33
C ALA A 153 10.62 22.83 -17.75
N GLU A 154 11.03 24.06 -17.36
CA GLU A 154 12.36 24.27 -16.76
C GLU A 154 12.55 23.50 -15.47
N TRP A 155 11.47 23.23 -14.71
CA TRP A 155 11.48 22.39 -13.52
C TRP A 155 12.03 20.98 -13.81
N PHE A 156 11.90 20.50 -15.04
CA PHE A 156 12.34 19.19 -15.51
C PHE A 156 13.67 19.27 -16.25
N THR A 157 13.80 20.21 -17.20
CA THR A 157 14.99 20.30 -18.06
C THR A 157 16.23 20.79 -17.31
N SER A 158 16.05 21.51 -16.19
CA SER A 158 17.16 21.92 -15.32
C SER A 158 17.78 20.76 -14.52
N ARG A 159 17.12 19.62 -14.48
CA ARG A 159 17.65 18.41 -13.84
C ARG A 159 18.45 17.58 -14.85
N PRO A 160 19.54 16.91 -14.40
CA PRO A 160 20.33 16.06 -15.28
C PRO A 160 19.49 14.89 -15.82
N GLU A 161 19.77 14.46 -17.02
CA GLU A 161 19.27 13.20 -17.55
C GLU A 161 19.88 12.02 -16.79
N VAL A 162 19.22 10.85 -16.88
CA VAL A 162 19.79 9.62 -16.37
C VAL A 162 21.12 9.34 -17.07
N GLU A 163 22.14 9.00 -16.30
CA GLU A 163 23.46 8.74 -16.82
C GLU A 163 23.43 7.53 -17.78
N LYS A 164 24.18 7.63 -18.88
CA LYS A 164 24.32 6.53 -19.84
C LYS A 164 25.03 5.32 -19.26
N LYS A 165 25.83 5.54 -18.22
CA LYS A 165 26.59 4.54 -17.48
C LYS A 165 26.50 4.85 -15.98
N ILE A 166 25.90 3.95 -15.23
CA ILE A 166 25.80 4.03 -13.78
C ILE A 166 26.66 2.93 -13.17
N THR A 167 27.78 3.31 -12.56
CA THR A 167 28.65 2.34 -11.87
C THR A 167 28.12 2.11 -10.46
N VAL A 168 27.84 0.85 -10.12
CA VAL A 168 27.29 0.48 -8.82
C VAL A 168 28.08 -0.68 -8.18
N THR A 169 28.05 -0.73 -6.84
CA THR A 169 28.52 -1.86 -6.06
C THR A 169 27.32 -2.72 -5.67
N VAL A 170 27.40 -4.01 -5.90
CA VAL A 170 26.32 -4.97 -5.69
C VAL A 170 26.18 -5.31 -4.20
N PHE A 171 25.00 -5.06 -3.63
CA PHE A 171 24.55 -5.65 -2.38
C PHE A 171 23.50 -6.73 -2.69
N LYS A 172 23.96 -8.00 -2.66
CA LYS A 172 23.11 -9.12 -3.11
C LYS A 172 22.48 -9.87 -1.94
N VAL A 173 21.15 -10.02 -2.03
CA VAL A 173 20.38 -10.91 -1.15
C VAL A 173 19.77 -12.02 -2.02
N PRO A 174 20.28 -13.24 -1.95
CA PRO A 174 19.77 -14.34 -2.76
C PRO A 174 18.38 -14.76 -2.34
N GLY A 175 17.67 -15.47 -3.23
CA GLY A 175 16.34 -15.99 -3.00
C GLY A 175 15.26 -14.91 -3.09
N GLU A 176 14.18 -15.06 -2.34
CA GLU A 176 13.10 -14.08 -2.25
C GLU A 176 13.33 -13.14 -1.09
N THR A 177 13.28 -11.84 -1.38
CA THR A 177 13.23 -10.80 -0.35
C THR A 177 11.85 -10.18 -0.37
N ASN A 178 11.04 -10.54 0.60
CA ASN A 178 9.70 -10.01 0.73
C ASN A 178 9.66 -8.72 1.58
N THR A 179 8.51 -8.08 1.63
CA THR A 179 8.38 -6.84 2.40
C THR A 179 8.45 -7.02 3.92
N ASP A 180 8.32 -8.24 4.45
CA ASP A 180 8.59 -8.52 5.86
C ASP A 180 10.10 -8.57 6.15
N ASP A 181 10.94 -8.97 5.17
CA ASP A 181 12.39 -8.87 5.27
C ASP A 181 12.87 -7.41 5.24
N LEU A 182 12.30 -6.61 4.32
CA LEU A 182 12.73 -5.24 4.09
C LEU A 182 12.12 -4.23 5.08
N SER A 183 10.99 -4.57 5.67
CA SER A 183 10.23 -3.74 6.62
C SER A 183 9.46 -4.65 7.58
N PRO A 184 10.15 -5.25 8.57
CA PRO A 184 9.56 -6.22 9.48
C PRO A 184 8.31 -5.70 10.18
N ALA A 185 7.29 -6.55 10.26
CA ALA A 185 6.02 -6.20 10.89
C ALA A 185 6.16 -5.81 12.38
N PRO A 186 6.98 -6.49 13.19
CA PRO A 186 7.21 -6.11 14.59
C PRO A 186 7.81 -4.70 14.76
N ASP A 187 8.46 -4.17 13.73
CA ASP A 187 9.07 -2.83 13.73
C ASP A 187 8.20 -1.78 13.02
N ALA A 188 6.94 -2.09 12.72
CA ALA A 188 6.01 -1.20 12.01
C ALA A 188 5.85 0.18 12.68
N TRP A 189 6.00 0.25 13.99
CA TRP A 189 5.94 1.47 14.78
C TRP A 189 6.98 2.54 14.38
N SER A 190 8.11 2.13 13.79
CA SER A 190 9.19 3.04 13.39
C SER A 190 9.08 3.50 11.93
N ARG A 191 8.14 3.00 11.14
CA ARG A 191 8.01 3.30 9.71
C ARG A 191 7.96 4.79 9.34
N PRO A 192 7.30 5.68 10.11
CA PRO A 192 7.31 7.11 9.81
C PRO A 192 8.69 7.75 9.95
N ASP A 193 9.56 7.18 10.78
CA ASP A 193 10.95 7.57 10.94
C ASP A 193 11.83 6.71 10.02
N ILE A 194 11.94 7.10 8.76
CA ILE A 194 12.61 6.32 7.72
C ILE A 194 14.03 5.90 8.13
N PRO A 195 14.91 6.80 8.63
CA PRO A 195 16.26 6.40 9.05
C PRO A 195 16.26 5.36 10.18
N LEU A 196 15.36 5.48 11.13
CA LEU A 196 15.26 4.52 12.23
C LEU A 196 14.72 3.17 11.73
N HIS A 197 13.68 3.20 10.89
CA HIS A 197 13.09 1.98 10.33
C HIS A 197 14.04 1.22 9.42
N TYR A 198 14.88 1.93 8.66
CA TYR A 198 15.94 1.32 7.85
C TYR A 198 16.82 0.35 8.66
N LEU A 199 17.04 0.64 9.95
CA LEU A 199 17.85 -0.20 10.82
C LEU A 199 17.23 -1.59 11.09
N ALA A 200 15.96 -1.77 10.79
CA ALA A 200 15.27 -3.06 10.89
C ALA A 200 15.33 -3.89 9.61
N MET A 201 15.78 -3.31 8.49
CA MET A 201 15.87 -4.01 7.20
C MET A 201 16.77 -5.23 7.30
N LEU A 202 16.28 -6.40 6.85
CA LEU A 202 16.98 -7.68 6.88
C LEU A 202 17.42 -8.13 8.28
N LYS A 203 16.66 -7.72 9.30
CA LYS A 203 16.94 -8.05 10.70
C LYS A 203 16.78 -9.55 11.01
N ASN A 204 15.90 -10.23 10.30
CA ASN A 204 15.64 -11.65 10.48
C ASN A 204 16.75 -12.49 9.87
N THR A 205 17.10 -13.59 10.53
CA THR A 205 18.10 -14.54 10.03
C THR A 205 17.63 -15.19 8.75
N ARG A 206 18.47 -15.19 7.74
CA ARG A 206 18.24 -15.83 6.45
C ARG A 206 19.32 -16.88 6.21
N PRO A 207 18.96 -18.18 6.10
CA PRO A 207 19.94 -19.25 5.87
C PRO A 207 20.67 -19.12 4.53
N ASP A 208 20.02 -18.52 3.55
CA ASP A 208 20.50 -18.32 2.18
C ASP A 208 21.26 -17.01 1.95
N ALA A 209 21.35 -16.15 2.98
CA ALA A 209 22.05 -14.89 2.89
C ALA A 209 23.53 -15.01 3.24
N ALA A 210 24.37 -14.21 2.57
CA ALA A 210 25.80 -14.18 2.79
C ALA A 210 26.22 -13.51 4.12
N PHE A 211 25.26 -13.01 4.91
CA PHE A 211 25.49 -12.32 6.17
C PHE A 211 24.44 -12.73 7.19
N LYS A 212 24.79 -12.60 8.46
CA LYS A 212 23.80 -12.66 9.55
C LYS A 212 23.31 -11.26 9.90
N PRO A 213 22.06 -11.11 10.38
CA PRO A 213 21.51 -9.81 10.75
C PRO A 213 22.32 -9.05 11.81
N GLU A 214 22.93 -9.78 12.74
CA GLU A 214 23.76 -9.23 13.81
C GLU A 214 24.94 -10.17 14.08
N GLU A 215 26.16 -9.65 13.99
CA GLU A 215 27.37 -10.34 14.41
C GLU A 215 28.16 -9.43 15.35
N ASP A 216 28.55 -9.93 16.53
CA ASP A 216 29.37 -9.25 17.54
C ASP A 216 28.82 -7.85 17.90
N GLY A 217 27.52 -7.69 18.01
CA GLY A 217 26.86 -6.41 18.28
C GLY A 217 26.87 -5.43 17.11
N LYS A 218 27.36 -5.84 15.94
CA LYS A 218 27.29 -5.07 14.70
C LYS A 218 26.05 -5.46 13.91
N ARG A 219 25.47 -4.47 13.23
CA ARG A 219 24.32 -4.68 12.34
C ARG A 219 24.79 -5.21 11.00
N GLY A 220 24.81 -6.53 10.85
CA GLY A 220 25.37 -7.21 9.70
C GLY A 220 25.03 -6.59 8.35
N PRO A 221 23.74 -6.48 7.92
CA PRO A 221 23.37 -5.87 6.64
C PRO A 221 23.80 -4.41 6.50
N MET A 222 23.65 -3.63 7.56
CA MET A 222 24.00 -2.20 7.55
C MET A 222 25.51 -2.02 7.45
N GLN A 223 26.28 -2.83 8.17
CA GLN A 223 27.74 -2.79 8.11
C GLN A 223 28.24 -3.18 6.70
N TYR A 224 27.64 -4.20 6.09
CA TYR A 224 27.97 -4.57 4.70
C TYR A 224 27.73 -3.42 3.72
N ILE A 225 26.58 -2.76 3.82
CA ILE A 225 26.22 -1.63 2.96
C ILE A 225 27.22 -0.48 3.13
N GLU A 226 27.56 -0.13 4.38
CA GLU A 226 28.55 0.93 4.66
C GLU A 226 29.95 0.57 4.15
N ASP A 227 30.35 -0.70 4.26
CA ASP A 227 31.63 -1.16 3.74
C ASP A 227 31.65 -1.16 2.20
N LEU A 228 30.54 -1.51 1.56
CA LEU A 228 30.43 -1.43 0.11
C LEU A 228 30.49 0.02 -0.41
N LYS A 229 29.89 0.97 0.30
CA LYS A 229 29.99 2.40 -0.04
C LYS A 229 31.42 2.93 -0.04
N LYS A 230 32.31 2.34 0.76
CA LYS A 230 33.74 2.71 0.79
C LYS A 230 34.45 2.46 -0.54
N LYS A 231 33.87 1.67 -1.45
CA LYS A 231 34.39 1.50 -2.81
C LYS A 231 34.19 2.74 -3.69
N GLY A 232 33.44 3.75 -3.21
CA GLY A 232 33.24 5.04 -3.88
C GLY A 232 32.18 5.05 -4.96
N HIS A 233 31.35 4.01 -5.06
CA HIS A 233 30.23 3.92 -5.98
C HIS A 233 28.90 3.84 -5.25
N LEU A 234 27.80 4.14 -5.94
CA LEU A 234 26.47 3.86 -5.43
C LEU A 234 26.30 2.36 -5.14
N VAL A 235 25.56 2.03 -4.10
CA VAL A 235 25.20 0.64 -3.82
C VAL A 235 23.88 0.33 -4.53
N ALA A 236 23.83 -0.77 -5.30
CA ALA A 236 22.61 -1.29 -5.85
C ALA A 236 22.08 -2.45 -5.01
N TYR A 237 20.78 -2.48 -4.76
CA TYR A 237 20.11 -3.63 -4.15
C TYR A 237 19.86 -4.69 -5.22
N VAL A 238 20.28 -5.93 -4.97
CA VAL A 238 20.21 -7.03 -5.94
C VAL A 238 19.58 -8.26 -5.32
N GLY A 239 18.62 -8.89 -5.99
CA GLY A 239 17.97 -10.10 -5.50
C GLY A 239 17.29 -10.92 -6.62
N ASP A 240 17.03 -12.20 -6.36
CA ASP A 240 16.35 -13.07 -7.34
C ASP A 240 14.88 -12.70 -7.50
N VAL A 241 14.16 -12.55 -6.37
CA VAL A 241 12.77 -12.05 -6.31
C VAL A 241 12.69 -10.98 -5.22
N VAL A 242 12.30 -9.78 -5.58
CA VAL A 242 12.36 -8.62 -4.68
C VAL A 242 10.98 -8.03 -4.44
N GLY A 243 10.66 -7.75 -3.17
CA GLY A 243 9.54 -6.91 -2.76
C GLY A 243 8.17 -7.56 -2.78
N THR A 244 8.08 -8.88 -2.74
CA THR A 244 6.82 -9.62 -2.65
C THR A 244 6.07 -9.35 -1.34
N GLY A 245 4.79 -9.65 -1.31
CA GLY A 245 3.96 -9.52 -0.11
C GLY A 245 3.21 -8.19 -0.04
N SER A 246 3.33 -7.47 1.05
CA SER A 246 2.52 -6.27 1.33
C SER A 246 2.96 -5.02 0.52
N SER A 247 2.04 -4.10 0.28
CA SER A 247 2.29 -2.82 -0.41
C SER A 247 2.99 -1.77 0.49
N ARG A 248 4.05 -2.17 1.19
CA ARG A 248 4.74 -1.30 2.16
C ARG A 248 5.73 -0.36 1.49
N LYS A 249 5.39 0.92 1.37
CA LYS A 249 6.37 1.94 0.99
C LYS A 249 7.58 1.96 1.93
N SER A 250 7.40 1.59 3.21
CA SER A 250 8.50 1.48 4.16
C SER A 250 9.59 0.48 3.72
N ALA A 251 9.23 -0.59 3.02
CA ALA A 251 10.21 -1.51 2.43
C ALA A 251 11.05 -0.82 1.34
N THR A 252 10.38 -0.07 0.47
CA THR A 252 11.05 0.74 -0.55
C THR A 252 11.90 1.84 0.08
N ASN A 253 11.38 2.55 1.07
CA ASN A 253 12.12 3.61 1.78
C ASN A 253 13.40 3.06 2.44
N SER A 254 13.36 1.83 3.00
CA SER A 254 14.54 1.19 3.57
C SER A 254 15.61 0.92 2.51
N VAL A 255 15.21 0.39 1.36
CA VAL A 255 16.14 0.15 0.24
C VAL A 255 16.70 1.47 -0.29
N ILE A 256 15.86 2.48 -0.48
CA ILE A 256 16.30 3.80 -0.98
C ILE A 256 17.15 4.54 0.05
N TRP A 257 16.91 4.36 1.36
CA TRP A 257 17.78 4.92 2.38
C TRP A 257 19.22 4.38 2.25
N ALA A 258 19.36 3.12 1.87
CA ALA A 258 20.65 2.51 1.60
C ALA A 258 21.29 2.96 0.28
N THR A 259 20.48 3.13 -0.77
CA THR A 259 20.94 3.21 -2.17
C THR A 259 20.76 4.56 -2.84
N GLY A 260 19.90 5.43 -2.28
CA GLY A 260 19.54 6.72 -2.86
C GLY A 260 20.27 7.91 -2.23
N SER A 261 19.82 9.10 -2.62
CA SER A 261 20.36 10.40 -2.20
C SER A 261 19.32 11.23 -1.46
N ASP A 262 19.78 12.15 -0.61
CA ASP A 262 18.89 13.04 0.15
C ASP A 262 18.08 13.95 -0.80
N ILE A 263 16.80 14.15 -0.48
CA ILE A 263 15.97 15.14 -1.17
C ILE A 263 16.32 16.53 -0.62
N PRO A 264 16.73 17.47 -1.47
CA PRO A 264 17.08 18.81 -1.01
C PRO A 264 15.95 19.48 -0.21
N PHE A 265 16.28 20.03 0.94
CA PHE A 265 15.35 20.71 1.86
C PHE A 265 14.22 19.85 2.44
N VAL A 266 14.26 18.53 2.25
CA VAL A 266 13.29 17.59 2.83
C VAL A 266 14.04 16.66 3.79
N PRO A 267 13.93 16.90 5.11
CA PRO A 267 14.69 16.12 6.08
C PRO A 267 14.26 14.66 6.12
N ASN A 268 15.23 13.78 6.27
CA ASN A 268 15.06 12.33 6.51
C ASN A 268 14.33 11.57 5.41
N LYS A 269 14.35 12.08 4.18
CA LYS A 269 13.81 11.40 2.99
C LYS A 269 14.85 11.34 1.88
N ARG A 270 14.85 10.25 1.15
CA ARG A 270 15.75 10.01 0.02
C ARG A 270 14.97 9.64 -1.23
N PHE A 271 15.60 9.80 -2.37
CA PHE A 271 15.07 9.44 -3.69
C PHE A 271 16.17 8.76 -4.52
N GLY A 272 15.78 8.15 -5.62
CA GLY A 272 16.73 7.54 -6.55
C GLY A 272 17.18 6.15 -6.13
N GLY A 273 18.41 5.79 -6.49
CA GLY A 273 18.97 4.46 -6.30
C GLY A 273 18.66 3.49 -7.44
N VAL A 274 19.33 2.34 -7.42
CA VAL A 274 19.17 1.25 -8.40
C VAL A 274 18.80 -0.04 -7.69
N THR A 275 17.78 -0.73 -8.19
CA THR A 275 17.42 -2.07 -7.76
C THR A 275 17.41 -3.01 -8.96
N LEU A 276 18.15 -4.13 -8.83
CA LEU A 276 18.22 -5.18 -9.85
C LEU A 276 17.54 -6.44 -9.31
N GLY A 277 16.54 -6.93 -10.00
CA GLY A 277 15.83 -8.14 -9.60
C GLY A 277 15.62 -9.12 -10.73
N GLY A 278 15.79 -10.42 -10.47
CA GLY A 278 15.32 -11.44 -11.41
C GLY A 278 13.82 -11.26 -11.67
N LYS A 279 13.09 -11.00 -10.58
CA LYS A 279 11.71 -10.48 -10.58
C LYS A 279 11.57 -9.40 -9.50
N ILE A 280 10.79 -8.38 -9.80
CA ILE A 280 10.44 -7.33 -8.84
C ILE A 280 8.92 -7.30 -8.73
N ALA A 281 8.40 -7.47 -7.51
CA ALA A 281 6.96 -7.45 -7.30
C ALA A 281 6.36 -6.12 -7.75
N PRO A 282 5.22 -6.12 -8.46
CA PRO A 282 4.69 -4.93 -9.14
C PRO A 282 4.46 -3.73 -8.24
N ILE A 283 3.89 -3.95 -7.05
CA ILE A 283 3.66 -2.86 -6.09
C ILE A 283 4.98 -2.27 -5.60
N PHE A 284 5.99 -3.11 -5.35
CA PHE A 284 7.32 -2.66 -4.95
C PHE A 284 8.00 -1.90 -6.08
N PHE A 285 7.90 -2.41 -7.31
CA PHE A 285 8.39 -1.75 -8.52
C PHE A 285 7.79 -0.35 -8.67
N ASN A 286 6.45 -0.26 -8.65
CA ASN A 286 5.73 1.01 -8.77
C ASN A 286 6.09 2.00 -7.64
N THR A 287 6.30 1.51 -6.41
CA THR A 287 6.70 2.37 -5.29
C THR A 287 8.12 2.91 -5.45
N GLN A 288 9.00 2.17 -6.13
CA GLN A 288 10.32 2.66 -6.51
C GLN A 288 10.24 3.73 -7.60
N GLU A 289 9.40 3.55 -8.62
CA GLU A 289 9.10 4.57 -9.63
C GLU A 289 8.61 5.86 -8.96
N ASP A 290 7.69 5.77 -8.00
CA ASP A 290 7.17 6.91 -7.24
C ASP A 290 8.27 7.68 -6.50
N SER A 291 9.33 7.01 -6.12
CA SER A 291 10.47 7.56 -5.36
C SER A 291 11.68 7.90 -6.23
N GLY A 292 11.54 7.89 -7.55
CA GLY A 292 12.60 8.23 -8.49
C GLY A 292 13.75 7.23 -8.55
N SER A 293 13.56 6.02 -8.03
CA SER A 293 14.52 4.91 -8.17
C SER A 293 14.44 4.30 -9.56
N LEU A 294 15.49 3.59 -9.96
CA LEU A 294 15.55 2.84 -11.20
C LEU A 294 15.46 1.33 -10.92
N PRO A 295 14.26 0.75 -10.90
CA PRO A 295 14.07 -0.69 -10.80
C PRO A 295 14.26 -1.36 -12.17
N ILE A 296 15.06 -2.43 -12.21
CA ILE A 296 15.36 -3.17 -13.44
C ILE A 296 15.16 -4.67 -13.19
N GLU A 297 14.27 -5.29 -13.94
CA GLU A 297 14.19 -6.75 -14.01
C GLU A 297 15.25 -7.28 -14.98
N VAL A 298 16.15 -8.13 -14.47
CA VAL A 298 17.30 -8.67 -15.20
C VAL A 298 17.80 -9.96 -14.54
N ASP A 299 18.40 -10.84 -15.30
CA ASP A 299 19.10 -12.01 -14.72
C ASP A 299 20.27 -11.56 -13.82
N VAL A 300 20.14 -11.84 -12.53
CA VAL A 300 21.14 -11.49 -11.51
C VAL A 300 22.00 -12.68 -11.09
N SER A 301 21.86 -13.83 -11.73
CA SER A 301 22.54 -15.09 -11.36
C SER A 301 24.07 -14.99 -11.37
N LYS A 302 24.62 -14.16 -12.26
CA LYS A 302 26.09 -13.95 -12.40
C LYS A 302 26.65 -12.84 -11.51
N LEU A 303 25.82 -12.20 -10.71
CA LEU A 303 26.22 -11.12 -9.80
C LEU A 303 26.51 -11.68 -8.41
N GLU A 304 27.62 -11.24 -7.81
CA GLU A 304 28.01 -11.60 -6.47
C GLU A 304 28.05 -10.39 -5.54
N MET A 305 27.96 -10.63 -4.22
CA MET A 305 28.10 -9.59 -3.21
C MET A 305 29.42 -8.84 -3.38
N GLY A 306 29.35 -7.52 -3.49
CA GLY A 306 30.52 -6.66 -3.59
C GLY A 306 31.08 -6.49 -5.00
N ASP A 307 30.48 -7.08 -6.02
CA ASP A 307 30.82 -6.80 -7.41
C ASP A 307 30.68 -5.32 -7.72
N VAL A 308 31.58 -4.80 -8.54
CA VAL A 308 31.42 -3.48 -9.15
C VAL A 308 31.01 -3.70 -10.60
N ILE A 309 29.86 -3.16 -10.96
CA ILE A 309 29.31 -3.33 -12.31
C ILE A 309 28.86 -1.99 -12.88
N ASP A 310 28.82 -1.93 -14.20
CA ASP A 310 28.25 -0.82 -14.95
C ASP A 310 26.84 -1.19 -15.42
N VAL A 311 25.86 -0.39 -15.05
CA VAL A 311 24.50 -0.45 -15.59
C VAL A 311 24.43 0.52 -16.76
N LEU A 312 24.09 0.03 -17.94
CA LEU A 312 23.92 0.81 -19.17
C LEU A 312 22.44 0.90 -19.51
N PRO A 313 21.67 1.83 -18.89
CA PRO A 313 20.21 1.78 -18.94
C PRO A 313 19.64 1.98 -20.36
N TYR A 314 20.29 2.80 -21.20
CA TYR A 314 19.87 3.04 -22.58
C TYR A 314 20.21 1.90 -23.54
N GLU A 315 21.23 1.09 -23.21
CA GLU A 315 21.63 -0.06 -23.99
C GLU A 315 20.96 -1.36 -23.51
N GLY A 316 20.39 -1.34 -22.31
CA GLY A 316 19.79 -2.52 -21.68
C GLY A 316 20.81 -3.59 -21.30
N LYS A 317 21.96 -3.20 -20.73
CA LYS A 317 23.06 -4.12 -20.42
C LYS A 317 23.61 -3.93 -19.01
N LEU A 318 24.01 -5.03 -18.39
CA LEU A 318 24.88 -5.05 -17.23
C LEU A 318 26.27 -5.50 -17.67
N VAL A 319 27.30 -4.73 -17.30
CA VAL A 319 28.69 -4.98 -17.66
C VAL A 319 29.52 -5.17 -16.41
N LYS A 320 30.30 -6.26 -16.36
CA LYS A 320 31.25 -6.56 -15.28
C LYS A 320 32.61 -6.83 -15.89
N ASN A 321 33.64 -6.10 -15.44
CA ASN A 321 35.01 -6.24 -15.97
C ASN A 321 35.11 -6.09 -17.50
N GLY A 322 34.28 -5.22 -18.09
CA GLY A 322 34.25 -5.00 -19.53
C GLY A 322 33.43 -6.00 -20.34
N GLU A 323 32.86 -7.02 -19.71
CA GLU A 323 32.02 -8.02 -20.37
C GLU A 323 30.54 -7.85 -20.02
N THR A 324 29.65 -8.02 -21.01
CA THR A 324 28.21 -8.05 -20.76
C THR A 324 27.83 -9.33 -20.05
N VAL A 325 27.35 -9.20 -18.80
CA VAL A 325 26.95 -10.35 -17.97
C VAL A 325 25.45 -10.64 -18.04
N ALA A 326 24.63 -9.64 -18.34
CA ALA A 326 23.18 -9.78 -18.55
C ALA A 326 22.65 -8.67 -19.46
N GLU A 327 21.55 -8.94 -20.15
CA GLU A 327 20.79 -7.96 -20.91
C GLU A 327 19.39 -7.80 -20.33
N PHE A 328 18.82 -6.61 -20.46
CA PHE A 328 17.47 -6.30 -19.99
C PHE A 328 16.75 -5.32 -20.92
N LYS A 329 15.46 -5.26 -20.78
CA LYS A 329 14.61 -4.22 -21.37
C LYS A 329 13.87 -3.52 -20.25
N LEU A 330 13.94 -2.21 -20.20
CA LEU A 330 13.14 -1.43 -19.25
C LEU A 330 11.65 -1.66 -19.52
N LYS A 331 10.85 -1.64 -18.46
CA LYS A 331 9.40 -1.75 -18.54
C LYS A 331 8.80 -0.67 -19.45
N SER A 332 9.35 0.53 -19.36
CA SER A 332 9.00 1.68 -20.20
C SER A 332 10.14 2.70 -20.23
N ASP A 333 10.30 3.39 -21.35
CA ASP A 333 11.25 4.51 -21.45
C ASP A 333 10.82 5.74 -20.62
N VAL A 334 9.57 5.78 -20.18
CA VAL A 334 9.07 6.81 -19.23
C VAL A 334 9.83 6.78 -17.91
N LEU A 335 10.39 5.63 -17.53
CA LEU A 335 11.27 5.51 -16.35
C LEU A 335 12.41 6.53 -16.33
N PHE A 336 12.97 6.88 -17.48
CA PHE A 336 14.02 7.90 -17.58
C PHE A 336 13.50 9.27 -17.13
N ASP A 337 12.27 9.60 -17.51
CA ASP A 337 11.64 10.86 -17.11
C ASP A 337 11.24 10.86 -15.63
N GLU A 338 10.78 9.72 -15.12
CA GLU A 338 10.44 9.54 -13.71
C GLU A 338 11.66 9.72 -12.81
N VAL A 339 12.78 9.08 -13.15
CA VAL A 339 14.05 9.25 -12.43
C VAL A 339 14.52 10.69 -12.48
N ARG A 340 14.47 11.33 -13.67
CA ARG A 340 14.86 12.74 -13.87
C ARG A 340 13.98 13.69 -13.07
N ALA A 341 12.66 13.44 -13.02
CA ALA A 341 11.72 14.26 -12.24
C ALA A 341 11.87 14.08 -10.71
N GLY A 342 12.57 13.04 -10.28
CA GLY A 342 12.68 12.66 -8.86
C GLY A 342 11.51 11.83 -8.37
N GLY A 343 10.79 11.18 -9.29
CA GLY A 343 9.70 10.26 -9.04
C GLY A 343 8.51 10.43 -9.99
N ARG A 344 7.74 9.36 -10.16
CA ARG A 344 6.56 9.33 -11.04
C ARG A 344 5.52 10.37 -10.64
N ILE A 345 5.26 10.55 -9.35
CA ILE A 345 4.29 11.53 -8.84
C ILE A 345 4.71 12.94 -9.24
N ASN A 346 5.98 13.30 -9.06
CA ASN A 346 6.52 14.59 -9.47
C ASN A 346 6.40 14.82 -10.99
N LEU A 347 6.66 13.77 -11.78
CA LEU A 347 6.52 13.83 -13.22
C LEU A 347 5.08 14.12 -13.65
N ILE A 348 4.11 13.43 -13.05
CA ILE A 348 2.69 13.60 -13.37
C ILE A 348 2.22 15.02 -13.02
N ILE A 349 2.53 15.48 -11.81
CA ILE A 349 2.15 16.84 -11.36
C ILE A 349 2.82 17.89 -12.24
N GLY A 350 4.11 17.74 -12.52
CA GLY A 350 4.86 18.69 -13.34
C GLY A 350 4.37 18.72 -14.79
N ARG A 351 4.08 17.55 -15.40
CA ARG A 351 3.49 17.51 -16.76
C ARG A 351 2.14 18.22 -16.82
N SER A 352 1.31 18.02 -15.80
CA SER A 352 0.02 18.70 -15.70
C SER A 352 0.18 20.22 -15.58
N LEU A 353 1.13 20.67 -14.75
CA LEU A 353 1.44 22.10 -14.61
C LEU A 353 1.94 22.69 -15.94
N THR A 354 2.86 22.02 -16.63
CA THR A 354 3.35 22.42 -17.94
C THR A 354 2.23 22.50 -18.96
N ALA A 355 1.34 21.51 -19.02
CA ALA A 355 0.19 21.51 -19.93
C ALA A 355 -0.74 22.71 -19.68
N LYS A 356 -1.10 22.97 -18.42
CA LYS A 356 -1.92 24.12 -18.02
C LYS A 356 -1.27 25.46 -18.40
N ALA A 357 0.03 25.59 -18.18
CA ALA A 357 0.77 26.81 -18.51
C ALA A 357 0.81 27.02 -20.03
N ARG A 358 1.04 25.99 -20.82
CA ARG A 358 1.02 26.07 -22.28
C ARG A 358 -0.37 26.41 -22.82
N GLU A 359 -1.41 25.81 -22.30
CA GLU A 359 -2.80 26.15 -22.65
C GLU A 359 -3.11 27.64 -22.34
N ALA A 360 -2.77 28.09 -21.14
CA ALA A 360 -3.01 29.48 -20.72
C ALA A 360 -2.23 30.52 -21.59
N LEU A 361 -1.09 30.11 -22.15
CA LEU A 361 -0.27 30.94 -23.05
C LEU A 361 -0.60 30.72 -24.55
N GLY A 362 -1.59 29.86 -24.85
CA GLY A 362 -1.94 29.55 -26.25
C GLY A 362 -0.87 28.77 -27.02
N LEU A 363 -0.03 28.03 -26.32
CA LEU A 363 1.04 27.23 -26.90
C LEU A 363 0.58 25.80 -27.18
N PRO A 364 1.13 25.13 -28.20
CA PRO A 364 0.80 23.71 -28.47
C PRO A 364 1.26 22.81 -27.32
N ALA A 365 0.71 21.60 -27.22
CA ALA A 365 1.11 20.61 -26.24
C ALA A 365 2.64 20.35 -26.29
N SER A 366 3.25 20.10 -25.14
CA SER A 366 4.68 19.79 -25.05
C SER A 366 4.98 18.43 -25.67
N THR A 367 6.07 18.34 -26.42
CA THR A 367 6.62 17.09 -26.96
C THR A 367 7.87 16.63 -26.22
N LEU A 368 8.19 17.29 -25.12
CA LEU A 368 9.42 17.05 -24.34
C LEU A 368 9.41 15.70 -23.61
N PHE A 369 8.26 15.34 -23.06
CA PHE A 369 8.17 14.16 -22.21
C PHE A 369 8.01 12.88 -23.00
N ARG A 370 8.70 11.82 -22.54
CA ARG A 370 8.49 10.47 -23.08
C ARG A 370 7.07 10.00 -22.78
N LEU A 371 6.47 9.35 -23.74
CA LEU A 371 5.15 8.75 -23.59
C LEU A 371 5.29 7.23 -23.59
N PRO A 372 4.42 6.51 -22.88
CA PRO A 372 4.33 5.06 -23.00
C PRO A 372 4.10 4.67 -24.46
N GLN A 373 4.68 3.57 -24.88
CA GLN A 373 4.39 3.02 -26.21
C GLN A 373 2.91 2.63 -26.26
N ALA A 374 2.19 3.15 -27.23
CA ALA A 374 0.80 2.76 -27.44
C ALA A 374 0.71 1.23 -27.69
N PRO A 375 -0.26 0.52 -27.09
CA PRO A 375 -0.47 -0.88 -27.35
C PRO A 375 -0.86 -1.11 -28.82
N ALA A 376 -0.57 -2.31 -29.32
CA ALA A 376 -1.02 -2.69 -30.66
C ALA A 376 -2.55 -2.61 -30.75
N GLU A 377 -3.05 -2.12 -31.88
CA GLU A 377 -4.48 -2.14 -32.14
C GLU A 377 -5.00 -3.58 -32.23
N THR A 378 -6.10 -3.86 -31.57
CA THR A 378 -6.81 -5.14 -31.62
C THR A 378 -8.29 -4.92 -31.76
N LYS A 379 -8.96 -5.85 -32.47
CA LYS A 379 -10.42 -5.89 -32.59
C LYS A 379 -11.09 -6.76 -31.51
N ALA A 380 -10.28 -7.41 -30.65
CA ALA A 380 -10.79 -8.23 -29.56
C ALA A 380 -11.72 -7.41 -28.64
N GLY A 381 -12.69 -8.07 -28.07
CA GLY A 381 -13.56 -7.49 -27.04
C GLY A 381 -12.79 -7.11 -25.79
N PHE A 382 -13.46 -6.45 -24.90
CA PHE A 382 -12.88 -5.99 -23.63
C PHE A 382 -13.19 -6.95 -22.50
N THR A 383 -12.23 -7.15 -21.59
CA THR A 383 -12.47 -7.86 -20.35
C THR A 383 -13.29 -7.02 -19.38
N LEU A 384 -13.82 -7.64 -18.33
CA LEU A 384 -14.57 -6.94 -17.28
C LEU A 384 -13.72 -5.83 -16.63
N ALA A 385 -12.48 -6.14 -16.26
CA ALA A 385 -11.57 -5.18 -15.64
C ALA A 385 -11.24 -4.00 -16.57
N GLN A 386 -11.04 -4.27 -17.87
CA GLN A 386 -10.80 -3.21 -18.86
C GLN A 386 -11.98 -2.25 -18.95
N LYS A 387 -13.20 -2.76 -18.90
CA LYS A 387 -14.43 -1.92 -18.92
C LYS A 387 -14.61 -1.13 -17.61
N MET A 388 -14.31 -1.73 -16.46
CA MET A 388 -14.34 -1.02 -15.17
C MET A 388 -13.38 0.18 -15.18
N VAL A 389 -12.15 -0.02 -15.63
CA VAL A 389 -11.17 1.07 -15.77
C VAL A 389 -11.63 2.07 -16.84
N GLY A 390 -12.18 1.60 -17.96
CA GLY A 390 -12.75 2.46 -19.00
C GLY A 390 -13.83 3.40 -18.46
N ARG A 391 -14.74 2.89 -17.65
CA ARG A 391 -15.76 3.69 -16.96
C ARG A 391 -15.12 4.71 -16.00
N ALA A 392 -14.10 4.31 -15.25
CA ALA A 392 -13.42 5.18 -14.30
C ALA A 392 -12.58 6.31 -14.94
N VAL A 393 -12.19 6.16 -16.19
CA VAL A 393 -11.51 7.21 -16.98
C VAL A 393 -12.47 8.00 -17.88
N GLY A 394 -13.78 7.71 -17.83
CA GLY A 394 -14.80 8.44 -18.56
C GLY A 394 -14.97 8.03 -20.03
N LEU A 395 -14.54 6.84 -20.42
CA LEU A 395 -14.84 6.31 -21.76
C LEU A 395 -16.34 6.03 -21.93
N PRO A 396 -16.85 6.03 -23.18
CA PRO A 396 -18.20 5.62 -23.47
C PRO A 396 -18.54 4.23 -22.88
N GLU A 397 -19.79 4.02 -22.53
CA GLU A 397 -20.24 2.76 -21.95
C GLU A 397 -19.86 1.54 -22.81
N GLY A 398 -19.39 0.48 -22.16
CA GLY A 398 -18.96 -0.75 -22.83
C GLY A 398 -17.55 -0.68 -23.43
N GLN A 399 -16.90 0.47 -23.43
CA GLN A 399 -15.51 0.57 -23.85
C GLN A 399 -14.56 0.36 -22.68
N GLY A 400 -13.42 -0.27 -22.96
CA GLY A 400 -12.37 -0.56 -21.97
C GLY A 400 -11.04 0.09 -22.31
N VAL A 401 -10.14 0.09 -21.35
CA VAL A 401 -8.75 0.50 -21.53
C VAL A 401 -7.92 -0.73 -21.88
N ARG A 402 -7.17 -0.66 -22.97
CA ARG A 402 -6.30 -1.78 -23.41
C ARG A 402 -5.06 -1.91 -22.51
N PRO A 403 -4.55 -3.15 -22.29
CA PRO A 403 -3.30 -3.36 -21.57
C PRO A 403 -2.15 -2.55 -22.18
N GLY A 404 -1.31 -2.00 -21.32
CA GLY A 404 -0.19 -1.14 -21.72
C GLY A 404 -0.55 0.32 -21.96
N THR A 405 -1.83 0.69 -21.89
CA THR A 405 -2.26 2.09 -21.98
C THR A 405 -2.11 2.76 -20.64
N TYR A 406 -1.42 3.92 -20.62
CA TYR A 406 -1.43 4.81 -19.45
C TYR A 406 -2.79 5.48 -19.30
N CYS A 407 -3.32 5.49 -18.08
CA CYS A 407 -4.56 6.17 -17.75
C CYS A 407 -4.59 6.62 -16.28
N GLU A 408 -5.55 7.46 -15.96
CA GLU A 408 -5.77 8.00 -14.61
C GLU A 408 -7.21 7.74 -14.16
N PRO A 409 -7.55 6.50 -13.77
CA PRO A 409 -8.89 6.17 -13.32
C PRO A 409 -9.26 6.92 -12.04
N LYS A 410 -10.53 7.32 -11.96
CA LYS A 410 -11.13 7.92 -10.77
C LYS A 410 -11.11 6.93 -9.61
N MET A 411 -10.63 7.38 -8.45
CA MET A 411 -10.62 6.62 -7.21
C MET A 411 -11.93 6.84 -6.45
N THR A 412 -12.83 5.88 -6.53
CA THR A 412 -14.11 5.92 -5.83
C THR A 412 -13.99 5.55 -4.35
N THR A 413 -13.03 4.69 -4.02
CA THR A 413 -12.81 4.20 -2.66
C THR A 413 -11.32 4.06 -2.39
N VAL A 414 -10.84 4.65 -1.29
CA VAL A 414 -9.44 4.62 -0.87
C VAL A 414 -9.34 4.12 0.56
N GLY A 415 -8.51 3.09 0.78
CA GLY A 415 -8.26 2.50 2.09
C GLY A 415 -6.90 2.88 2.66
N SER A 416 -6.87 3.27 3.93
CA SER A 416 -5.64 3.50 4.70
C SER A 416 -5.73 2.76 6.04
N GLN A 417 -4.67 2.09 6.44
CA GLN A 417 -4.62 1.34 7.70
C GLN A 417 -3.45 1.82 8.59
N ASP A 418 -3.50 1.49 9.85
CA ASP A 418 -2.64 2.06 10.89
C ASP A 418 -1.14 1.81 10.75
N THR A 419 -0.70 0.74 10.10
CA THR A 419 0.73 0.49 9.87
C THR A 419 1.31 1.24 8.67
N THR A 420 0.46 1.84 7.84
CA THR A 420 0.82 2.70 6.70
C THR A 420 0.22 4.10 6.81
N GLY A 421 -0.81 4.27 7.61
CA GLY A 421 -1.53 5.53 7.79
C GLY A 421 -0.68 6.73 8.22
N PRO A 422 0.25 6.59 9.17
CA PRO A 422 1.18 7.66 9.50
C PRO A 422 2.06 8.09 8.32
N MET A 423 2.48 7.14 7.48
CA MET A 423 3.21 7.46 6.26
C MET A 423 2.31 8.12 5.21
N THR A 424 1.08 7.62 5.03
CA THR A 424 0.09 8.24 4.14
C THR A 424 -0.22 9.67 4.58
N ARG A 425 -0.35 9.93 5.88
CA ARG A 425 -0.48 11.27 6.47
C ARG A 425 0.68 12.17 6.06
N ASP A 426 1.90 11.68 6.21
CA ASP A 426 3.10 12.46 5.91
C ASP A 426 3.22 12.74 4.40
N GLU A 427 2.87 11.78 3.55
CA GLU A 427 2.77 11.97 2.11
C GLU A 427 1.67 12.97 1.71
N LEU A 428 0.52 12.95 2.38
CA LEU A 428 -0.56 13.93 2.18
C LEU A 428 -0.11 15.34 2.55
N LYS A 429 0.68 15.49 3.63
CA LYS A 429 1.28 16.76 4.01
C LYS A 429 2.28 17.25 2.95
N ASP A 430 3.12 16.35 2.45
CA ASP A 430 4.09 16.66 1.40
C ASP A 430 3.40 17.04 0.08
N LEU A 431 2.23 16.47 -0.23
CA LEU A 431 1.38 16.80 -1.36
C LEU A 431 0.54 18.06 -1.15
N ALA A 432 0.72 18.77 -0.05
CA ALA A 432 -0.05 19.95 0.33
C ALA A 432 -1.57 19.71 0.37
N CYS A 433 -2.00 18.52 0.76
CA CYS A 433 -3.41 18.12 0.78
C CYS A 433 -4.12 18.65 2.03
N LEU A 434 -5.10 19.50 1.85
CA LEU A 434 -5.99 20.02 2.90
C LEU A 434 -7.41 19.43 2.85
N GLY A 435 -7.75 18.69 1.81
CA GLY A 435 -9.05 18.02 1.64
C GLY A 435 -8.94 16.89 0.63
N PHE A 436 -9.74 15.83 0.81
CA PHE A 436 -9.78 14.70 -0.12
C PHE A 436 -10.66 14.98 -1.32
N SER A 437 -10.16 14.62 -2.51
CA SER A 437 -10.91 14.63 -3.77
C SER A 437 -11.50 13.26 -4.11
N ALA A 438 -10.99 12.18 -3.53
CA ALA A 438 -11.60 10.86 -3.68
C ALA A 438 -12.98 10.82 -2.99
N ASP A 439 -13.93 10.08 -3.55
CA ASP A 439 -15.31 10.02 -3.04
C ASP A 439 -15.40 9.52 -1.59
N LEU A 440 -14.59 8.52 -1.24
CA LEU A 440 -14.49 7.96 0.10
C LEU A 440 -13.06 7.58 0.44
N VAL A 441 -12.55 8.13 1.52
CA VAL A 441 -11.28 7.72 2.14
C VAL A 441 -11.57 7.18 3.52
N MET A 442 -11.13 5.95 3.81
CA MET A 442 -11.33 5.30 5.10
C MET A 442 -9.99 4.98 5.76
N GLN A 443 -9.87 5.31 7.03
CA GLN A 443 -8.75 4.95 7.91
C GLN A 443 -9.17 3.90 8.92
N SER A 444 -8.32 2.91 9.19
CA SER A 444 -8.55 1.90 10.22
C SER A 444 -7.36 1.70 11.15
N PHE A 445 -7.57 0.92 12.21
CA PHE A 445 -6.58 0.61 13.25
C PHE A 445 -6.46 -0.89 13.53
N CYS A 446 -6.66 -1.71 12.49
CA CYS A 446 -6.77 -3.17 12.62
C CYS A 446 -5.48 -3.91 12.97
N HIS A 447 -4.31 -3.31 12.75
CA HIS A 447 -3.01 -3.96 12.99
C HIS A 447 -2.41 -3.64 14.35
N THR A 448 -2.81 -2.55 14.97
CA THR A 448 -2.19 -2.04 16.20
C THR A 448 -3.16 -1.92 17.39
N ALA A 449 -4.44 -2.29 17.21
CA ALA A 449 -5.45 -2.16 18.26
C ALA A 449 -5.23 -3.14 19.42
N ALA A 450 -4.84 -4.38 19.14
CA ALA A 450 -4.48 -5.35 20.15
C ALA A 450 -3.02 -5.13 20.60
N TYR A 451 -2.78 -4.98 21.91
CA TYR A 451 -1.45 -4.77 22.50
C TYR A 451 -0.70 -3.55 21.96
N PRO A 452 -1.30 -2.35 21.94
CA PRO A 452 -0.69 -1.17 21.33
C PRO A 452 0.55 -0.72 22.09
N LYS A 453 1.58 -0.31 21.35
CA LYS A 453 2.75 0.39 21.89
C LYS A 453 2.41 1.88 22.11
N PRO A 454 3.19 2.63 22.90
CA PRO A 454 2.94 4.06 23.12
C PRO A 454 2.80 4.87 21.84
N VAL A 455 3.59 4.56 20.82
CA VAL A 455 3.50 5.21 19.50
C VAL A 455 2.20 4.88 18.76
N ASP A 456 1.68 3.66 18.91
CA ASP A 456 0.40 3.24 18.34
C ASP A 456 -0.74 4.02 19.01
N VAL A 457 -0.70 4.16 20.36
CA VAL A 457 -1.69 4.95 21.11
C VAL A 457 -1.69 6.41 20.66
N LYS A 458 -0.52 7.00 20.39
CA LYS A 458 -0.42 8.35 19.82
C LYS A 458 -1.10 8.40 18.45
N THR A 459 -0.80 7.45 17.56
CA THR A 459 -1.42 7.35 16.24
C THR A 459 -2.95 7.21 16.34
N HIS A 460 -3.45 6.38 17.26
CA HIS A 460 -4.89 6.20 17.50
C HIS A 460 -5.60 7.49 17.90
N ARG A 461 -4.90 8.44 18.51
CA ARG A 461 -5.45 9.73 18.94
C ARG A 461 -5.37 10.80 17.85
N GLU A 462 -4.27 10.86 17.11
CA GLU A 462 -3.99 11.96 16.17
C GLU A 462 -4.53 11.70 14.76
N LEU A 463 -4.43 10.47 14.26
CA LEU A 463 -4.77 10.14 12.88
C LEU A 463 -6.28 10.27 12.56
N PRO A 464 -7.22 9.95 13.48
CA PRO A 464 -8.64 10.13 13.21
C PRO A 464 -9.01 11.57 12.87
N ALA A 465 -8.54 12.54 13.66
CA ALA A 465 -8.80 13.95 13.43
C ALA A 465 -8.18 14.44 12.10
N PHE A 466 -6.97 13.98 11.79
CA PHE A 466 -6.31 14.30 10.52
C PHE A 466 -7.14 13.85 9.30
N ILE A 467 -7.68 12.65 9.35
CA ILE A 467 -8.52 12.09 8.28
C ILE A 467 -9.88 12.80 8.20
N SER A 468 -10.53 12.97 9.34
CA SER A 468 -11.87 13.61 9.41
C SER A 468 -11.85 15.05 8.94
N ASN A 469 -10.84 15.82 9.32
CA ASN A 469 -10.68 17.22 8.92
C ASN A 469 -10.46 17.39 7.41
N ARG A 470 -10.18 16.31 6.70
CA ARG A 470 -10.04 16.26 5.23
C ARG A 470 -11.21 15.62 4.51
N GLY A 471 -12.29 15.31 5.24
CA GLY A 471 -13.50 14.70 4.68
C GLY A 471 -13.46 13.19 4.58
N GLY A 472 -12.61 12.52 5.36
CA GLY A 472 -12.54 11.06 5.41
C GLY A 472 -13.32 10.45 6.57
N VAL A 473 -13.44 9.13 6.54
CA VAL A 473 -14.07 8.29 7.58
C VAL A 473 -12.97 7.57 8.35
N SER A 474 -12.98 7.69 9.67
CA SER A 474 -12.04 6.97 10.52
C SER A 474 -12.75 5.92 11.36
N LEU A 475 -12.36 4.67 11.21
CA LEU A 475 -12.71 3.60 12.13
C LEU A 475 -12.01 3.83 13.47
N ARG A 476 -12.41 3.04 14.47
CA ARG A 476 -11.86 3.09 15.84
C ARG A 476 -11.00 1.86 16.10
N PRO A 477 -10.01 1.94 17.00
CA PRO A 477 -9.31 0.76 17.50
C PRO A 477 -10.31 -0.28 18.03
N GLY A 478 -10.20 -1.52 17.57
CA GLY A 478 -11.14 -2.60 17.93
C GLY A 478 -12.33 -2.78 16.98
N ASP A 479 -12.57 -1.89 16.04
CA ASP A 479 -13.61 -2.09 15.02
C ASP A 479 -13.31 -3.28 14.11
N GLY A 480 -12.03 -3.59 13.91
CA GLY A 480 -11.60 -4.77 13.16
C GLY A 480 -10.88 -4.43 11.85
N VAL A 481 -10.83 -5.43 10.98
CA VAL A 481 -10.08 -5.40 9.73
C VAL A 481 -10.69 -4.43 8.73
N ILE A 482 -9.87 -3.53 8.19
CA ILE A 482 -10.31 -2.52 7.22
C ILE A 482 -11.05 -3.14 6.04
N HIS A 483 -10.57 -4.26 5.51
CA HIS A 483 -11.12 -4.85 4.30
C HIS A 483 -12.57 -5.29 4.49
N SER A 484 -12.89 -5.82 5.67
CA SER A 484 -14.25 -6.23 6.02
C SER A 484 -15.22 -5.06 6.18
N TRP A 485 -14.72 -3.86 6.49
CA TRP A 485 -15.51 -2.63 6.52
C TRP A 485 -15.58 -1.97 5.15
N LEU A 486 -14.43 -1.79 4.50
CA LEU A 486 -14.31 -1.05 3.25
C LEU A 486 -15.10 -1.71 2.12
N ASN A 487 -15.09 -3.05 2.06
CA ASN A 487 -15.88 -3.81 1.08
C ASN A 487 -17.39 -3.57 1.22
N ARG A 488 -17.86 -3.30 2.45
CA ARG A 488 -19.27 -2.96 2.70
C ARG A 488 -19.65 -1.54 2.27
N LEU A 489 -18.68 -0.72 1.86
CA LEU A 489 -18.90 0.64 1.39
C LEU A 489 -18.63 0.78 -0.12
N LEU A 490 -18.43 -0.32 -0.84
CA LEU A 490 -18.15 -0.31 -2.26
C LEU A 490 -19.38 0.03 -3.09
N LEU A 491 -19.10 0.60 -4.27
CA LEU A 491 -20.03 0.69 -5.37
C LEU A 491 -19.63 -0.30 -6.46
N PRO A 492 -20.58 -1.03 -7.08
CA PRO A 492 -20.27 -1.96 -8.15
C PRO A 492 -19.55 -1.31 -9.31
N ASP A 493 -18.67 -2.06 -9.95
CA ASP A 493 -17.94 -1.67 -11.16
C ASP A 493 -17.12 -0.39 -11.05
N THR A 494 -16.68 -0.05 -9.82
CA THR A 494 -15.84 1.13 -9.56
C THR A 494 -14.40 0.74 -9.26
N VAL A 495 -13.51 1.71 -9.39
CA VAL A 495 -12.07 1.55 -9.17
C VAL A 495 -11.66 2.21 -7.86
N GLY A 496 -10.71 1.60 -7.17
CA GLY A 496 -10.13 2.16 -5.96
C GLY A 496 -8.70 1.72 -5.70
N THR A 497 -8.19 2.10 -4.55
CA THR A 497 -6.84 1.78 -4.09
C THR A 497 -6.78 1.67 -2.57
N GLY A 498 -5.65 1.24 -2.06
CA GLY A 498 -5.37 1.25 -0.63
C GLY A 498 -3.94 0.88 -0.29
N GLY A 499 -3.54 1.22 0.92
CA GLY A 499 -2.18 1.03 1.43
C GLY A 499 -1.87 -0.39 1.89
N ASP A 500 -2.79 -1.31 1.75
CA ASP A 500 -2.60 -2.73 2.02
C ASP A 500 -2.82 -3.56 0.75
N SER A 501 -1.97 -4.54 0.50
CA SER A 501 -2.08 -5.43 -0.67
C SER A 501 -3.38 -6.22 -0.72
N HIS A 502 -4.04 -6.43 0.44
CA HIS A 502 -5.35 -7.08 0.56
C HIS A 502 -6.53 -6.11 0.35
N THR A 503 -6.29 -4.86 -0.02
CA THR A 503 -7.35 -3.98 -0.50
C THR A 503 -7.80 -4.48 -1.87
N ARG A 504 -8.76 -5.40 -1.87
CA ARG A 504 -9.32 -6.07 -3.06
C ARG A 504 -10.82 -5.89 -3.07
N PHE A 505 -11.37 -5.48 -4.21
CA PHE A 505 -12.78 -5.14 -4.36
C PHE A 505 -13.46 -6.14 -5.28
N PRO A 506 -14.15 -7.16 -4.74
CA PRO A 506 -14.71 -8.25 -5.56
C PRO A 506 -15.78 -7.79 -6.54
N ILE A 507 -16.58 -6.77 -6.17
CA ILE A 507 -17.67 -6.21 -7.02
C ILE A 507 -17.23 -4.97 -7.80
N GLY A 508 -16.00 -4.56 -7.67
CA GLY A 508 -15.31 -3.52 -8.42
C GLY A 508 -13.90 -3.99 -8.71
N ILE A 509 -12.95 -3.09 -8.73
CA ILE A 509 -11.54 -3.41 -8.81
C ILE A 509 -10.72 -2.40 -8.00
N SER A 510 -9.67 -2.86 -7.37
CA SER A 510 -8.69 -1.98 -6.72
C SER A 510 -7.28 -2.32 -7.16
N PHE A 511 -6.44 -1.30 -7.17
CA PHE A 511 -5.01 -1.41 -7.44
C PHE A 511 -4.26 -0.95 -6.19
N PRO A 512 -3.96 -1.87 -5.25
CA PRO A 512 -3.21 -1.53 -4.05
C PRO A 512 -1.86 -0.91 -4.36
N ALA A 513 -1.45 0.06 -3.57
CA ALA A 513 -0.26 0.85 -3.83
C ALA A 513 0.49 1.22 -2.55
N GLY A 514 1.70 1.73 -2.69
CA GLY A 514 2.43 2.35 -1.60
C GLY A 514 1.76 3.62 -1.08
N SER A 515 2.08 4.02 0.14
CA SER A 515 1.44 5.17 0.83
C SER A 515 1.48 6.48 0.03
N GLY A 516 2.52 6.71 -0.78
CA GLY A 516 2.62 7.91 -1.61
C GLY A 516 1.56 7.97 -2.71
N LEU A 517 1.35 6.84 -3.40
CA LEU A 517 0.33 6.77 -4.45
C LEU A 517 -1.09 6.71 -3.89
N VAL A 518 -1.26 6.09 -2.72
CA VAL A 518 -2.54 6.13 -1.97
C VAL A 518 -2.87 7.57 -1.56
N ALA A 519 -1.88 8.31 -1.05
CA ALA A 519 -2.02 9.73 -0.72
C ALA A 519 -2.36 10.56 -1.95
N PHE A 520 -1.70 10.31 -3.08
CA PHE A 520 -2.00 10.97 -4.35
C PHE A 520 -3.44 10.70 -4.79
N GLY A 521 -3.89 9.44 -4.73
CA GLY A 521 -5.26 9.06 -5.06
C GLY A 521 -6.30 9.71 -4.15
N ALA A 522 -6.03 9.80 -2.85
CA ALA A 522 -6.90 10.48 -1.89
C ALA A 522 -6.97 12.00 -2.15
N ALA A 523 -5.82 12.62 -2.41
CA ALA A 523 -5.70 14.06 -2.60
C ALA A 523 -6.29 14.53 -3.94
N THR A 524 -6.06 13.79 -5.01
CA THR A 524 -6.42 14.21 -6.38
C THR A 524 -7.68 13.54 -6.92
N GLY A 525 -8.12 12.45 -6.30
CA GLY A 525 -9.27 11.65 -6.74
C GLY A 525 -8.98 10.74 -7.93
N VAL A 526 -7.74 10.68 -8.41
CA VAL A 526 -7.30 9.81 -9.52
C VAL A 526 -6.00 9.12 -9.16
N MET A 527 -5.67 8.03 -9.84
CA MET A 527 -4.40 7.33 -9.65
C MET A 527 -3.78 6.99 -11.00
N PRO A 528 -2.48 7.19 -11.22
CA PRO A 528 -1.82 6.76 -12.43
C PRO A 528 -1.80 5.24 -12.53
N LEU A 529 -2.13 4.72 -13.68
CA LEU A 529 -2.18 3.30 -13.96
C LEU A 529 -1.70 3.03 -15.38
N ASP A 530 -0.70 2.16 -15.52
CA ASP A 530 -0.43 1.45 -16.77
C ASP A 530 -1.34 0.22 -16.78
N MET A 531 -2.36 0.20 -17.63
CA MET A 531 -3.39 -0.85 -17.62
C MET A 531 -2.76 -2.23 -17.73
N PRO A 532 -2.92 -3.11 -16.74
CA PRO A 532 -2.38 -4.46 -16.79
C PRO A 532 -3.17 -5.38 -17.73
N GLU A 533 -2.50 -6.45 -18.20
CA GLU A 533 -3.19 -7.61 -18.77
C GLU A 533 -4.03 -8.31 -17.70
N SER A 534 -4.99 -9.13 -18.12
CA SER A 534 -5.77 -10.00 -17.23
C SER A 534 -5.45 -11.48 -17.43
N VAL A 535 -5.47 -12.21 -16.31
CA VAL A 535 -5.53 -13.67 -16.26
C VAL A 535 -6.93 -14.07 -15.81
N LEU A 536 -7.57 -14.97 -16.53
CA LEU A 536 -8.88 -15.48 -16.18
C LEU A 536 -8.76 -16.82 -15.44
N VAL A 537 -9.41 -16.91 -14.29
CA VAL A 537 -9.70 -18.19 -13.61
C VAL A 537 -11.19 -18.48 -13.75
N ARG A 538 -11.50 -19.60 -14.37
CA ARG A 538 -12.87 -20.04 -14.61
C ARG A 538 -13.15 -21.31 -13.81
N PHE A 539 -14.04 -21.22 -12.85
CA PHE A 539 -14.56 -22.37 -12.13
C PHE A 539 -15.70 -23.02 -12.91
N LYS A 540 -15.75 -24.36 -12.88
CA LYS A 540 -16.79 -25.17 -13.51
C LYS A 540 -17.35 -26.15 -12.49
N GLY A 541 -18.59 -26.55 -12.69
CA GLY A 541 -19.26 -27.54 -11.84
C GLY A 541 -19.70 -26.95 -10.50
N GLN A 542 -19.84 -27.80 -9.50
CA GLN A 542 -20.34 -27.47 -8.17
C GLN A 542 -19.35 -27.89 -7.09
N MET A 543 -19.31 -27.11 -6.00
CA MET A 543 -18.50 -27.45 -4.81
C MET A 543 -18.91 -28.82 -4.25
N GLN A 544 -17.92 -29.64 -3.93
CA GLN A 544 -18.13 -30.93 -3.34
C GLN A 544 -18.36 -30.83 -1.81
N PRO A 545 -19.09 -31.76 -1.19
CA PRO A 545 -19.29 -31.77 0.26
C PRO A 545 -17.96 -31.72 1.02
N GLY A 546 -17.89 -30.87 2.06
CA GLY A 546 -16.69 -30.69 2.87
C GLY A 546 -15.63 -29.77 2.28
N VAL A 547 -15.73 -29.41 1.02
CA VAL A 547 -14.89 -28.39 0.39
C VAL A 547 -15.37 -27.01 0.79
N THR A 548 -14.45 -26.16 1.19
CA THR A 548 -14.71 -24.79 1.62
C THR A 548 -14.22 -23.77 0.59
N LEU A 549 -14.60 -22.54 0.75
CA LEU A 549 -14.13 -21.47 -0.13
C LEU A 549 -12.62 -21.26 -0.06
N ARG A 550 -12.00 -21.50 1.11
CA ARG A 550 -10.55 -21.46 1.26
C ARG A 550 -9.85 -22.49 0.37
N ASP A 551 -10.46 -23.64 0.15
CA ASP A 551 -9.91 -24.66 -0.74
C ASP A 551 -9.93 -24.18 -2.20
N LEU A 552 -10.95 -23.42 -2.61
CA LEU A 552 -11.00 -22.78 -3.91
C LEU A 552 -9.90 -21.70 -4.05
N VAL A 553 -9.66 -20.94 -3.00
CA VAL A 553 -8.56 -19.99 -2.94
C VAL A 553 -7.23 -20.66 -3.22
N HIS A 554 -6.98 -21.79 -2.57
CA HIS A 554 -5.73 -22.56 -2.72
C HIS A 554 -5.70 -23.41 -4.01
N ALA A 555 -6.84 -23.68 -4.61
CA ALA A 555 -6.93 -24.34 -5.91
C ALA A 555 -6.30 -23.49 -7.02
N ILE A 556 -6.41 -22.17 -6.93
CA ILE A 556 -5.84 -21.26 -7.95
C ILE A 556 -4.33 -21.48 -8.10
N PRO A 557 -3.48 -21.36 -7.08
CA PRO A 557 -2.05 -21.66 -7.21
C PRO A 557 -1.77 -23.13 -7.55
N LEU A 558 -2.54 -24.07 -7.01
CA LEU A 558 -2.34 -25.49 -7.32
C LEU A 558 -2.51 -25.78 -8.82
N TYR A 559 -3.58 -25.27 -9.42
CA TYR A 559 -3.85 -25.47 -10.85
C TYR A 559 -2.92 -24.65 -11.74
N ALA A 560 -2.49 -23.47 -11.28
CA ALA A 560 -1.47 -22.68 -11.96
C ALA A 560 -0.11 -23.42 -12.00
N ILE A 561 0.28 -24.08 -10.90
CA ILE A 561 1.48 -24.93 -10.86
C ILE A 561 1.34 -26.10 -11.82
N LYS A 562 0.22 -26.80 -11.81
CA LYS A 562 -0.05 -27.93 -12.75
C LYS A 562 0.00 -27.49 -14.21
N ALA A 563 -0.40 -26.25 -14.50
CA ALA A 563 -0.37 -25.68 -15.84
C ALA A 563 1.01 -25.09 -16.23
N GLY A 564 2.02 -25.14 -15.35
CA GLY A 564 3.34 -24.54 -15.59
C GLY A 564 3.34 -23.00 -15.56
N LEU A 565 2.30 -22.37 -15.00
CA LEU A 565 2.10 -20.92 -14.94
C LEU A 565 2.56 -20.30 -13.61
N LEU A 566 2.93 -21.15 -12.65
CA LEU A 566 3.44 -20.74 -11.34
C LEU A 566 4.48 -21.74 -10.87
N THR A 567 5.59 -21.27 -10.32
CA THR A 567 6.60 -22.11 -9.68
C THR A 567 6.75 -21.78 -8.21
N VAL A 568 7.06 -22.76 -7.38
CA VAL A 568 7.41 -22.55 -5.97
C VAL A 568 8.86 -22.08 -5.86
N ALA A 569 9.76 -22.63 -6.71
CA ALA A 569 11.15 -22.25 -6.77
C ALA A 569 11.30 -20.74 -7.04
N LYS A 570 12.24 -20.08 -6.36
CA LYS A 570 12.45 -18.63 -6.44
C LYS A 570 13.44 -18.25 -7.55
N ALA A 571 14.49 -19.02 -7.73
CA ALA A 571 15.37 -18.88 -8.89
C ALA A 571 14.59 -19.22 -10.17
N GLY A 572 14.60 -18.33 -11.15
CA GLY A 572 13.82 -18.51 -12.38
C GLY A 572 12.29 -18.52 -12.15
N LYS A 573 11.79 -17.81 -11.15
CA LYS A 573 10.38 -17.75 -10.78
C LYS A 573 9.48 -17.49 -11.98
N ILE A 574 8.54 -18.38 -12.23
CA ILE A 574 7.39 -18.18 -13.12
C ILE A 574 6.20 -17.80 -12.26
N ASN A 575 5.52 -16.72 -12.61
CA ASN A 575 4.26 -16.32 -11.97
C ASN A 575 3.41 -15.55 -12.98
N ALA A 576 2.45 -16.24 -13.57
CA ALA A 576 1.56 -15.68 -14.58
C ALA A 576 0.65 -14.56 -14.03
N PHE A 577 0.43 -14.52 -12.73
CA PHE A 577 -0.40 -13.49 -12.09
C PHE A 577 0.35 -12.19 -11.82
N SER A 578 1.68 -12.25 -11.70
CA SER A 578 2.48 -11.10 -11.28
C SER A 578 2.28 -9.90 -12.21
N GLY A 579 1.81 -8.79 -11.65
CA GLY A 579 1.54 -7.57 -12.40
C GLY A 579 0.31 -7.61 -13.30
N ARG A 580 -0.46 -8.70 -13.28
CA ARG A 580 -1.70 -8.85 -14.03
C ARG A 580 -2.92 -8.75 -13.13
N ILE A 581 -4.05 -8.46 -13.72
CA ILE A 581 -5.33 -8.51 -13.03
C ILE A 581 -5.83 -9.95 -13.02
N LEU A 582 -6.27 -10.42 -11.86
CA LEU A 582 -6.96 -11.70 -11.74
C LEU A 582 -8.46 -11.47 -11.91
N GLU A 583 -9.03 -11.98 -12.98
CA GLU A 583 -10.47 -12.03 -13.18
C GLU A 583 -11.01 -13.44 -12.90
N ILE A 584 -12.05 -13.54 -12.09
CA ILE A 584 -12.62 -14.82 -11.66
C ILE A 584 -14.07 -14.90 -12.10
N GLU A 585 -14.46 -16.02 -12.70
CA GLU A 585 -15.83 -16.31 -13.11
C GLU A 585 -16.22 -17.78 -12.86
N GLY A 586 -17.49 -18.09 -13.05
CA GLY A 586 -18.03 -19.44 -12.91
C GLY A 586 -18.67 -19.74 -11.55
N LEU A 587 -18.71 -18.76 -10.66
CA LEU A 587 -19.35 -18.84 -9.33
C LEU A 587 -20.27 -17.62 -9.13
N PRO A 588 -21.28 -17.44 -10.04
CA PRO A 588 -22.03 -16.19 -10.11
C PRO A 588 -22.92 -15.90 -8.90
N ASP A 589 -23.29 -16.93 -8.15
CA ASP A 589 -24.21 -16.84 -7.01
C ASP A 589 -23.50 -16.79 -5.65
N LEU A 590 -22.16 -16.67 -5.63
CA LEU A 590 -21.43 -16.43 -4.39
C LEU A 590 -21.96 -15.17 -3.69
N LYS A 591 -22.06 -15.24 -2.38
CA LYS A 591 -22.24 -14.02 -1.58
C LYS A 591 -21.00 -13.13 -1.72
N VAL A 592 -21.18 -11.80 -1.59
CA VAL A 592 -20.08 -10.86 -1.81
C VAL A 592 -18.94 -11.09 -0.82
N GLU A 593 -19.24 -11.47 0.43
CA GLU A 593 -18.20 -11.84 1.42
C GLU A 593 -17.40 -13.08 1.00
N GLN A 594 -18.03 -14.05 0.34
CA GLN A 594 -17.31 -15.20 -0.24
C GLN A 594 -16.44 -14.77 -1.42
N ALA A 595 -16.98 -13.92 -2.28
CA ALA A 595 -16.22 -13.35 -3.39
C ALA A 595 -15.00 -12.56 -2.89
N PHE A 596 -15.14 -11.86 -1.76
CA PHE A 596 -14.04 -11.16 -1.13
C PHE A 596 -12.90 -12.11 -0.71
N GLU A 597 -13.19 -13.26 -0.15
CA GLU A 597 -12.15 -14.24 0.20
C GLU A 597 -11.33 -14.67 -1.03
N LEU A 598 -12.00 -14.92 -2.16
CA LEU A 598 -11.32 -15.25 -3.42
C LEU A 598 -10.46 -14.08 -3.94
N SER A 599 -11.00 -12.86 -3.92
CA SER A 599 -10.30 -11.69 -4.43
C SER A 599 -9.11 -11.30 -3.56
N ASP A 600 -9.25 -11.42 -2.25
CA ASP A 600 -8.23 -11.02 -1.28
C ASP A 600 -6.92 -11.80 -1.47
N ALA A 601 -7.02 -13.11 -1.65
CA ALA A 601 -5.86 -13.99 -1.85
C ALA A 601 -5.07 -13.69 -3.13
N SER A 602 -5.60 -12.93 -4.07
CA SER A 602 -4.86 -12.49 -5.26
C SER A 602 -3.60 -11.67 -4.91
N ALA A 603 -3.59 -11.06 -3.71
CA ALA A 603 -2.43 -10.38 -3.17
C ALA A 603 -1.20 -11.29 -3.04
N GLU A 604 -1.42 -12.56 -2.70
CA GLU A 604 -0.33 -13.54 -2.54
C GLU A 604 0.26 -14.00 -3.87
N ARG A 605 -0.45 -13.81 -4.94
CA ARG A 605 0.02 -14.07 -6.33
C ARG A 605 0.71 -12.85 -6.94
N SER A 606 0.90 -11.76 -6.19
CA SER A 606 1.41 -10.48 -6.71
C SER A 606 0.56 -9.91 -7.86
N ALA A 607 -0.73 -10.21 -7.88
CA ALA A 607 -1.64 -9.66 -8.86
C ALA A 607 -1.81 -8.14 -8.66
N ALA A 608 -1.90 -7.40 -9.75
CA ALA A 608 -2.10 -5.95 -9.74
C ALA A 608 -3.47 -5.56 -9.18
N GLY A 609 -4.49 -6.35 -9.47
CA GLY A 609 -5.87 -6.19 -9.03
C GLY A 609 -6.64 -7.50 -9.14
N CYS A 610 -7.87 -7.52 -8.66
CA CYS A 610 -8.75 -8.67 -8.81
C CYS A 610 -10.21 -8.20 -8.89
N THR A 611 -11.01 -8.86 -9.71
CA THR A 611 -12.45 -8.69 -9.76
C THR A 611 -13.14 -10.03 -9.99
N ILE A 612 -14.39 -10.15 -9.58
CA ILE A 612 -15.15 -11.39 -9.65
C ILE A 612 -16.50 -11.13 -10.32
N LYS A 613 -16.84 -11.93 -11.32
CA LYS A 613 -18.15 -11.84 -11.96
C LYS A 613 -19.21 -12.49 -11.08
N LEU A 614 -20.15 -11.68 -10.60
CA LEU A 614 -21.31 -12.10 -9.83
C LEU A 614 -22.62 -11.73 -10.55
N ASN A 615 -23.68 -12.44 -10.19
CA ASN A 615 -25.04 -12.08 -10.55
C ASN A 615 -25.52 -10.82 -9.80
N PRO A 616 -26.54 -10.11 -10.28
CA PRO A 616 -27.07 -8.92 -9.60
C PRO A 616 -27.65 -9.19 -8.21
N GLU A 617 -28.23 -10.35 -7.98
CA GLU A 617 -28.96 -10.68 -6.74
C GLU A 617 -28.07 -10.67 -5.49
N PRO A 618 -26.91 -11.34 -5.45
CA PRO A 618 -25.99 -11.26 -4.32
C PRO A 618 -25.50 -9.83 -4.05
N ILE A 619 -25.29 -9.04 -5.11
CA ILE A 619 -24.84 -7.66 -4.98
C ILE A 619 -25.96 -6.78 -4.39
N LYS A 620 -27.19 -6.92 -4.86
CA LYS A 620 -28.36 -6.19 -4.33
C LYS A 620 -28.58 -6.50 -2.85
N GLU A 621 -28.54 -7.77 -2.47
CA GLU A 621 -28.65 -8.21 -1.07
C GLU A 621 -27.59 -7.52 -0.21
N TYR A 622 -26.34 -7.56 -0.65
CA TYR A 622 -25.21 -6.98 0.05
C TYR A 622 -25.32 -5.46 0.18
N LEU A 623 -25.65 -4.76 -0.90
CA LEU A 623 -25.80 -3.30 -0.87
C LEU A 623 -26.98 -2.84 -0.01
N THR A 624 -28.09 -3.56 -0.02
CA THR A 624 -29.23 -3.29 0.86
C THR A 624 -28.84 -3.37 2.33
N SER A 625 -28.14 -4.43 2.69
CA SER A 625 -27.55 -4.60 4.03
C SER A 625 -26.59 -3.46 4.39
N ASN A 626 -25.75 -3.06 3.47
CA ASN A 626 -24.72 -2.06 3.70
C ASN A 626 -25.27 -0.63 3.91
N ILE A 627 -26.41 -0.29 3.31
CA ILE A 627 -27.09 0.98 3.61
C ILE A 627 -27.43 1.05 5.11
N VAL A 628 -27.94 -0.03 5.67
CA VAL A 628 -28.26 -0.12 7.09
C VAL A 628 -27.00 0.04 7.95
N LEU A 629 -25.89 -0.60 7.58
CA LEU A 629 -24.62 -0.43 8.26
C LEU A 629 -24.14 1.03 8.22
N MET A 630 -24.13 1.66 7.06
CA MET A 630 -23.69 3.06 6.92
C MET A 630 -24.55 4.02 7.74
N LYS A 631 -25.89 3.81 7.82
CA LYS A 631 -26.75 4.57 8.69
C LYS A 631 -26.43 4.37 10.17
N ASN A 632 -26.09 3.15 10.57
CA ASN A 632 -25.57 2.88 11.93
C ASN A 632 -24.25 3.59 12.20
N MET A 633 -23.34 3.63 11.24
CA MET A 633 -22.08 4.37 11.36
C MET A 633 -22.34 5.87 11.58
N ILE A 634 -23.31 6.46 10.91
CA ILE A 634 -23.72 7.85 11.12
C ILE A 634 -24.27 8.03 12.55
N ALA A 635 -25.19 7.16 12.98
CA ALA A 635 -25.77 7.19 14.32
C ALA A 635 -24.72 7.05 15.43
N ASP A 636 -23.69 6.21 15.22
CA ASP A 636 -22.58 5.99 16.13
C ASP A 636 -21.55 7.15 16.16
N GLY A 637 -21.75 8.17 15.34
CA GLY A 637 -20.87 9.34 15.30
C GLY A 637 -19.50 9.09 14.68
N TYR A 638 -19.40 8.22 13.68
CA TYR A 638 -18.21 8.12 12.87
C TYR A 638 -17.96 9.44 12.16
N ALA A 639 -16.69 9.81 12.05
CA ALA A 639 -16.29 11.06 11.44
C ALA A 639 -16.78 11.17 9.99
N ASP A 640 -17.06 12.40 9.55
CA ASP A 640 -17.58 12.76 8.24
C ASP A 640 -18.86 12.00 7.82
N ALA A 641 -19.95 12.25 8.54
CA ALA A 641 -21.28 11.75 8.21
C ALA A 641 -21.70 12.13 6.78
N LYS A 642 -21.26 13.29 6.25
CA LYS A 642 -21.57 13.72 4.89
C LYS A 642 -21.02 12.77 3.84
N THR A 643 -19.83 12.24 4.03
CA THR A 643 -19.25 11.25 3.12
C THR A 643 -20.03 9.95 3.13
N LEU A 644 -20.45 9.48 4.30
CA LEU A 644 -21.30 8.28 4.41
C LEU A 644 -22.67 8.52 3.77
N GLN A 645 -23.27 9.68 3.96
CA GLN A 645 -24.56 10.04 3.36
C GLN A 645 -24.48 10.05 1.82
N ARG A 646 -23.45 10.71 1.25
CA ARG A 646 -23.22 10.67 -0.21
C ARG A 646 -23.06 9.24 -0.74
N ARG A 647 -22.37 8.38 0.02
CA ARG A 647 -22.21 6.96 -0.36
C ARG A 647 -23.53 6.21 -0.31
N ILE A 648 -24.36 6.42 0.71
CA ILE A 648 -25.72 5.84 0.80
C ILE A 648 -26.54 6.24 -0.42
N GLU A 649 -26.57 7.52 -0.78
CA GLU A 649 -27.33 8.03 -1.94
C GLU A 649 -26.87 7.37 -3.26
N LYS A 650 -25.57 7.17 -3.45
CA LYS A 650 -25.02 6.49 -4.62
C LYS A 650 -25.41 5.00 -4.66
N VAL A 651 -25.39 4.32 -3.51
CA VAL A 651 -25.84 2.92 -3.40
C VAL A 651 -27.32 2.80 -3.68
N GLU A 652 -28.15 3.68 -3.14
CA GLU A 652 -29.60 3.72 -3.39
C GLU A 652 -29.90 3.99 -4.87
N ALA A 653 -29.17 4.92 -5.50
CA ALA A 653 -29.31 5.20 -6.94
C ALA A 653 -28.96 3.97 -7.79
N TRP A 654 -27.90 3.24 -7.43
CA TRP A 654 -27.55 2.00 -8.12
C TRP A 654 -28.61 0.91 -7.93
N LEU A 655 -29.15 0.73 -6.71
CA LEU A 655 -30.23 -0.24 -6.43
C LEU A 655 -31.52 0.09 -7.18
N ALA A 656 -31.80 1.38 -7.39
CA ALA A 656 -32.96 1.81 -8.17
C ALA A 656 -32.82 1.48 -9.66
N LYS A 657 -31.60 1.46 -10.19
CA LYS A 657 -31.30 1.09 -11.58
C LYS A 657 -30.01 0.27 -11.62
N PRO A 658 -30.07 -1.02 -11.25
CA PRO A 658 -28.91 -1.88 -11.28
C PRO A 658 -28.34 -2.01 -12.68
N ASP A 659 -27.03 -1.80 -12.78
CA ASP A 659 -26.26 -1.89 -14.01
C ASP A 659 -24.89 -2.52 -13.69
N LEU A 660 -24.63 -3.68 -14.29
CA LEU A 660 -23.36 -4.40 -14.15
C LEU A 660 -22.69 -4.55 -15.51
N LEU A 661 -21.41 -4.27 -15.52
CA LEU A 661 -20.56 -4.52 -16.67
C LEU A 661 -20.36 -6.03 -16.88
N GLU A 662 -20.17 -6.40 -18.13
CA GLU A 662 -19.85 -7.75 -18.54
C GLU A 662 -18.68 -7.74 -19.52
N ALA A 663 -17.84 -8.77 -19.43
CA ALA A 663 -16.78 -9.00 -20.41
C ALA A 663 -17.42 -9.31 -21.78
N ASP A 664 -16.80 -8.87 -22.85
CA ASP A 664 -17.19 -9.27 -24.18
C ASP A 664 -16.87 -10.76 -24.40
N LYS A 665 -17.64 -11.42 -25.26
CA LYS A 665 -17.49 -12.87 -25.48
C LYS A 665 -16.15 -13.24 -26.11
N ASP A 666 -15.57 -12.32 -26.88
CA ASP A 666 -14.30 -12.43 -27.55
C ASP A 666 -13.17 -11.69 -26.83
N ALA A 667 -13.34 -11.38 -25.55
CA ALA A 667 -12.30 -10.79 -24.74
C ALA A 667 -11.07 -11.69 -24.64
N GLU A 668 -9.89 -11.10 -24.75
CA GLU A 668 -8.61 -11.81 -24.68
C GLU A 668 -7.98 -11.68 -23.31
N TYR A 669 -7.42 -12.78 -22.83
CA TYR A 669 -6.70 -12.90 -21.56
C TYR A 669 -5.28 -13.39 -21.81
N ALA A 670 -4.32 -12.94 -20.99
CA ALA A 670 -2.95 -13.43 -21.08
C ALA A 670 -2.87 -14.93 -20.82
N HIS A 671 -3.66 -15.44 -19.89
CA HIS A 671 -3.83 -16.86 -19.59
C HIS A 671 -5.25 -17.14 -19.13
N VAL A 672 -5.71 -18.37 -19.38
CA VAL A 672 -6.98 -18.87 -18.86
C VAL A 672 -6.70 -20.16 -18.08
N ILE A 673 -7.15 -20.21 -16.84
CA ILE A 673 -7.03 -21.38 -15.96
C ILE A 673 -8.44 -21.86 -15.67
N GLU A 674 -8.76 -23.06 -16.10
CA GLU A 674 -10.03 -23.70 -15.81
C GLU A 674 -9.88 -24.69 -14.64
N ILE A 675 -10.78 -24.60 -13.67
CA ILE A 675 -10.79 -25.45 -12.46
C ILE A 675 -12.15 -26.11 -12.39
N ASP A 676 -12.17 -27.44 -12.52
CA ASP A 676 -13.38 -28.22 -12.30
C ASP A 676 -13.53 -28.55 -10.81
N LEU A 677 -14.59 -28.06 -10.20
CA LEU A 677 -14.88 -28.26 -8.79
C LEU A 677 -15.17 -29.72 -8.44
N ALA A 678 -15.53 -30.56 -9.41
CA ALA A 678 -15.71 -31.98 -9.22
C ALA A 678 -14.40 -32.72 -8.88
N ASP A 679 -13.26 -32.15 -9.27
CA ASP A 679 -11.93 -32.70 -8.99
C ASP A 679 -11.40 -32.35 -7.59
N ILE A 680 -12.02 -31.37 -6.91
CA ILE A 680 -11.62 -30.96 -5.55
C ILE A 680 -12.53 -31.67 -4.55
N LYS A 681 -12.02 -32.72 -3.92
CA LYS A 681 -12.78 -33.59 -3.00
C LYS A 681 -12.27 -33.57 -1.56
N GLU A 682 -11.19 -32.85 -1.31
CA GLU A 682 -10.54 -32.69 -0.02
C GLU A 682 -9.94 -31.29 0.11
N PRO A 683 -9.58 -30.84 1.31
CA PRO A 683 -8.91 -29.55 1.50
C PRO A 683 -7.61 -29.42 0.72
N ILE A 684 -7.31 -28.19 0.36
CA ILE A 684 -6.04 -27.79 -0.23
C ILE A 684 -5.33 -26.86 0.76
N VAL A 685 -4.07 -27.17 1.07
CA VAL A 685 -3.25 -26.41 2.01
C VAL A 685 -2.08 -25.78 1.28
N CYS A 686 -1.60 -24.64 1.76
CA CYS A 686 -0.31 -24.10 1.35
C CYS A 686 0.73 -24.52 2.41
N CYS A 687 1.78 -25.17 1.96
CA CYS A 687 2.81 -25.76 2.84
C CYS A 687 3.74 -24.70 3.43
N PRO A 688 4.42 -24.97 4.54
CA PRO A 688 5.40 -24.08 5.13
C PRO A 688 6.54 -23.76 4.17
N ASN A 689 6.95 -22.57 4.04
CA ASN A 689 6.55 -21.24 4.45
C ASN A 689 6.36 -20.40 3.18
N ASP A 690 5.53 -20.90 2.28
CA ASP A 690 5.28 -20.33 0.95
C ASP A 690 3.78 -20.40 0.62
N PRO A 691 3.11 -19.25 0.37
CA PRO A 691 1.69 -19.26 0.02
C PRO A 691 1.39 -19.81 -1.38
N ASP A 692 2.44 -20.06 -2.20
CA ASP A 692 2.31 -20.70 -3.52
C ASP A 692 2.43 -22.24 -3.45
N ASP A 693 3.02 -22.81 -2.39
CA ASP A 693 3.24 -24.26 -2.27
C ASP A 693 1.94 -25.00 -1.88
N ALA A 694 0.98 -24.96 -2.79
CA ALA A 694 -0.33 -25.57 -2.62
C ALA A 694 -0.32 -27.07 -2.91
N LYS A 695 -0.88 -27.87 -1.97
CA LYS A 695 -1.00 -29.32 -2.06
C LYS A 695 -2.34 -29.80 -1.51
N PHE A 696 -2.79 -30.96 -1.93
CA PHE A 696 -3.91 -31.61 -1.29
C PHE A 696 -3.56 -31.99 0.17
N MET A 697 -4.52 -31.86 1.06
CA MET A 697 -4.35 -32.19 2.48
C MET A 697 -3.81 -33.60 2.70
N SER A 698 -4.24 -34.58 1.90
CA SER A 698 -3.78 -35.97 1.96
C SER A 698 -2.27 -36.12 1.83
N GLU A 699 -1.59 -35.20 1.13
CA GLU A 699 -0.13 -35.23 0.95
C GLU A 699 0.63 -34.85 2.23
N VAL A 700 -0.03 -34.21 3.19
CA VAL A 700 0.54 -33.77 4.46
C VAL A 700 -0.19 -34.31 5.68
N ALA A 701 -1.13 -35.23 5.47
CA ALA A 701 -1.90 -35.87 6.55
C ALA A 701 -0.99 -36.49 7.61
N GLY A 702 -1.40 -36.39 8.88
CA GLY A 702 -0.64 -36.88 10.02
C GLY A 702 0.43 -35.94 10.56
N THR A 703 0.73 -34.83 9.87
CA THR A 703 1.65 -33.80 10.38
C THR A 703 1.17 -33.26 11.72
N LYS A 704 2.01 -33.34 12.75
CA LYS A 704 1.70 -32.80 14.08
C LYS A 704 1.52 -31.31 14.06
N ILE A 705 0.50 -30.81 14.73
CA ILE A 705 0.19 -29.39 14.89
C ILE A 705 0.37 -28.99 16.34
N ASP A 706 1.13 -27.95 16.60
CA ASP A 706 1.38 -27.39 17.94
C ASP A 706 0.43 -26.25 18.28
N GLU A 707 0.21 -25.34 17.33
CA GLU A 707 -0.68 -24.19 17.49
C GLU A 707 -1.57 -24.01 16.24
N ALA A 708 -2.72 -23.39 16.42
CA ALA A 708 -3.61 -23.04 15.33
C ALA A 708 -4.13 -21.61 15.45
N PHE A 709 -4.39 -20.99 14.32
CA PHE A 709 -4.97 -19.64 14.26
C PHE A 709 -6.19 -19.63 13.34
N ILE A 710 -7.32 -19.15 13.86
CA ILE A 710 -8.54 -18.87 13.10
C ILE A 710 -8.81 -17.36 13.18
N GLY A 711 -8.68 -16.67 12.07
CA GLY A 711 -8.82 -15.22 11.95
C GLY A 711 -8.50 -14.75 10.56
N SER A 712 -8.06 -13.50 10.42
CA SER A 712 -7.74 -12.81 9.18
C SER A 712 -8.93 -12.22 8.41
N CYS A 713 -8.61 -11.32 7.47
CA CYS A 713 -9.59 -10.71 6.55
C CYS A 713 -10.32 -11.74 5.65
N MET A 714 -9.70 -12.88 5.39
CA MET A 714 -10.26 -13.94 4.56
C MET A 714 -11.16 -14.93 5.31
N THR A 715 -11.51 -14.64 6.56
CA THR A 715 -12.29 -15.57 7.40
C THR A 715 -13.55 -14.87 7.87
N ASN A 716 -14.66 -15.08 7.17
CA ASN A 716 -15.96 -14.52 7.55
C ASN A 716 -16.63 -15.28 8.70
N ILE A 717 -17.76 -14.76 9.19
CA ILE A 717 -18.48 -15.28 10.36
C ILE A 717 -18.87 -16.76 10.23
N GLY A 718 -19.21 -17.22 9.03
CA GLY A 718 -19.61 -18.61 8.78
C GLY A 718 -18.52 -19.62 9.14
N HIS A 719 -17.28 -19.30 8.86
CA HIS A 719 -16.14 -20.13 9.21
C HIS A 719 -15.92 -20.25 10.72
N PHE A 720 -16.17 -19.18 11.47
CA PHE A 720 -16.13 -19.22 12.94
C PHE A 720 -17.25 -20.08 13.52
N ARG A 721 -18.46 -20.01 12.95
CA ARG A 721 -19.57 -20.89 13.34
C ARG A 721 -19.25 -22.36 13.08
N ALA A 722 -18.69 -22.64 11.89
CA ALA A 722 -18.22 -23.97 11.53
C ALA A 722 -17.16 -24.50 12.52
N ALA A 723 -16.16 -23.69 12.79
CA ALA A 723 -15.09 -24.05 13.74
C ALA A 723 -15.64 -24.34 15.14
N ALA A 724 -16.54 -23.50 15.66
CA ALA A 724 -17.17 -23.70 16.96
C ALA A 724 -17.99 -25.03 17.01
N LYS A 725 -18.78 -25.32 15.96
CA LYS A 725 -19.52 -26.58 15.84
C LYS A 725 -18.58 -27.79 15.78
N LEU A 726 -17.48 -27.70 15.02
CA LEU A 726 -16.48 -28.77 14.89
C LEU A 726 -15.73 -29.05 16.19
N LEU A 727 -15.43 -28.02 16.98
CA LEU A 727 -14.86 -28.19 18.33
C LEU A 727 -15.82 -28.92 19.28
N GLY A 728 -17.14 -28.73 19.08
CA GLY A 728 -18.19 -29.53 19.67
C GLY A 728 -18.21 -29.60 21.19
N GLY A 729 -17.74 -28.54 21.88
CA GLY A 729 -17.67 -28.49 23.33
C GLY A 729 -16.57 -29.36 23.94
N GLN A 730 -15.63 -29.88 23.16
CA GLN A 730 -14.48 -30.64 23.66
C GLN A 730 -13.61 -29.71 24.54
N ARG A 731 -13.24 -30.20 25.71
CA ARG A 731 -12.30 -29.55 26.62
C ARG A 731 -10.89 -30.00 26.35
N ASP A 732 -9.93 -29.16 26.73
CA ASP A 732 -8.51 -29.52 26.74
C ASP A 732 -8.02 -30.09 25.40
N ILE A 733 -8.31 -29.39 24.31
CA ILE A 733 -7.79 -29.79 23.00
C ILE A 733 -6.26 -29.74 22.99
N PRO A 734 -5.58 -30.65 22.24
CA PRO A 734 -4.12 -30.80 22.30
C PRO A 734 -3.36 -29.63 21.68
N VAL A 735 -4.02 -28.78 20.91
CA VAL A 735 -3.42 -27.67 20.17
C VAL A 735 -3.81 -26.34 20.83
N LYS A 736 -2.86 -25.43 21.00
CA LYS A 736 -3.16 -24.08 21.43
C LYS A 736 -3.84 -23.31 20.30
N LEU A 737 -5.12 -23.01 20.49
CA LEU A 737 -5.95 -22.34 19.47
C LEU A 737 -6.06 -20.85 19.76
N TRP A 738 -5.84 -20.04 18.73
CA TRP A 738 -6.08 -18.60 18.73
C TRP A 738 -7.28 -18.29 17.83
N VAL A 739 -8.16 -17.40 18.30
CA VAL A 739 -9.36 -16.97 17.56
C VAL A 739 -9.45 -15.45 17.56
N ALA A 740 -9.48 -14.85 16.36
CA ALA A 740 -9.62 -13.40 16.20
C ALA A 740 -10.62 -13.11 15.06
N PRO A 741 -11.87 -12.72 15.36
CA PRO A 741 -12.84 -12.41 14.33
C PRO A 741 -12.43 -11.17 13.54
N PRO A 742 -12.91 -11.00 12.29
CA PRO A 742 -12.50 -9.88 11.44
C PRO A 742 -13.03 -8.54 11.93
N THR A 743 -14.25 -8.49 12.47
CA THR A 743 -14.84 -7.22 12.97
C THR A 743 -15.53 -7.40 14.30
N LYS A 744 -15.74 -6.28 15.01
CA LYS A 744 -16.57 -6.24 16.21
C LYS A 744 -18.00 -6.74 15.98
N MET A 745 -18.50 -6.59 14.75
CA MET A 745 -19.85 -7.03 14.37
C MET A 745 -19.92 -8.55 14.31
N ASP A 746 -18.92 -9.20 13.69
CA ASP A 746 -18.78 -10.67 13.69
C ASP A 746 -18.64 -11.19 15.11
N GLN A 747 -17.80 -10.55 15.93
CA GLN A 747 -17.62 -10.92 17.32
C GLN A 747 -18.94 -10.86 18.13
N SER A 748 -19.68 -9.76 17.96
CA SER A 748 -20.95 -9.56 18.68
C SER A 748 -21.97 -10.66 18.34
N GLU A 749 -22.13 -10.99 17.06
CA GLU A 749 -23.06 -12.05 16.65
C GLU A 749 -22.60 -13.43 17.11
N LEU A 750 -21.31 -13.75 17.01
CA LEU A 750 -20.76 -15.02 17.51
C LEU A 750 -20.95 -15.18 19.03
N ILE A 751 -20.87 -14.10 19.79
CA ILE A 751 -21.16 -14.09 21.23
C ILE A 751 -22.65 -14.35 21.47
N LYS A 752 -23.56 -13.64 20.79
CA LYS A 752 -25.02 -13.81 20.90
C LYS A 752 -25.45 -15.22 20.54
N GLU A 753 -24.84 -15.81 19.54
CA GLU A 753 -25.11 -17.18 19.08
C GLU A 753 -24.48 -18.26 19.97
N GLY A 754 -23.65 -17.90 20.96
CA GLY A 754 -23.05 -18.83 21.92
C GLY A 754 -21.76 -19.50 21.42
N HIS A 755 -21.23 -19.11 20.25
CA HIS A 755 -20.02 -19.73 19.68
C HIS A 755 -18.75 -19.41 20.49
N TYR A 756 -18.71 -18.24 21.13
CA TYR A 756 -17.59 -17.90 22.05
C TYR A 756 -17.51 -18.82 23.27
N ALA A 757 -18.65 -19.37 23.74
CA ALA A 757 -18.65 -20.38 24.79
C ALA A 757 -17.97 -21.68 24.34
N ALA A 758 -18.17 -22.08 23.08
CA ALA A 758 -17.49 -23.26 22.50
C ALA A 758 -15.97 -23.04 22.39
N PHE A 759 -15.53 -21.86 21.95
CA PHE A 759 -14.11 -21.50 21.91
C PHE A 759 -13.48 -21.47 23.31
N GLY A 760 -14.16 -20.87 24.28
CA GLY A 760 -13.73 -20.84 25.68
C GLY A 760 -13.64 -22.23 26.30
N THR A 761 -14.62 -23.11 26.05
CA THR A 761 -14.61 -24.49 26.52
C THR A 761 -13.41 -25.27 25.96
N ALA A 762 -13.07 -25.06 24.70
CA ALA A 762 -11.89 -25.64 24.06
C ALA A 762 -10.54 -25.09 24.57
N GLY A 763 -10.57 -24.04 25.42
CA GLY A 763 -9.36 -23.36 25.90
C GLY A 763 -8.74 -22.42 24.86
N ALA A 764 -9.52 -21.98 23.87
CA ALA A 764 -9.03 -21.07 22.86
C ALA A 764 -8.74 -19.68 23.45
N ARG A 765 -7.67 -19.05 23.00
CA ARG A 765 -7.37 -17.67 23.25
C ARG A 765 -8.12 -16.80 22.25
N THR A 766 -9.11 -16.08 22.72
CA THR A 766 -9.86 -15.14 21.90
C THR A 766 -9.20 -13.75 21.95
N GLU A 767 -9.01 -13.14 20.79
CA GLU A 767 -8.35 -11.87 20.64
C GLU A 767 -9.32 -10.79 20.14
N MET A 768 -8.94 -9.51 20.33
CA MET A 768 -9.63 -8.38 19.74
C MET A 768 -9.71 -8.52 18.22
N PRO A 769 -10.84 -8.14 17.60
CA PRO A 769 -10.96 -8.12 16.15
C PRO A 769 -9.84 -7.33 15.48
N GLY A 770 -9.18 -7.93 14.49
CA GLY A 770 -8.07 -7.28 13.78
C GLY A 770 -7.03 -8.26 13.22
N CYS A 771 -5.89 -7.70 12.85
CA CYS A 771 -4.80 -8.39 12.13
C CYS A 771 -3.57 -8.72 12.98
N SER A 772 -3.63 -8.54 14.28
CA SER A 772 -2.46 -8.61 15.16
C SER A 772 -1.64 -9.90 14.99
N LEU A 773 -2.27 -11.08 15.16
CA LEU A 773 -1.59 -12.37 15.00
C LEU A 773 -1.33 -12.70 13.52
N CYS A 774 -2.30 -12.45 12.63
CA CYS A 774 -2.15 -12.69 11.19
C CYS A 774 -0.91 -12.01 10.61
N MET A 775 -0.59 -10.82 11.11
CA MET A 775 0.57 -10.04 10.70
C MET A 775 1.84 -10.38 11.53
N GLY A 776 1.70 -10.98 12.71
CA GLY A 776 2.82 -11.19 13.64
C GLY A 776 3.41 -9.92 14.24
N ASN A 777 2.62 -8.84 14.27
CA ASN A 777 3.09 -7.53 14.72
C ASN A 777 3.09 -7.40 16.26
N GLN A 778 1.98 -7.79 16.88
CA GLN A 778 1.75 -7.57 18.32
C GLN A 778 1.55 -8.88 19.09
N ALA A 779 1.17 -9.95 18.42
CA ALA A 779 1.07 -11.29 18.96
C ALA A 779 1.76 -12.29 18.04
N GLN A 780 2.39 -13.31 18.60
CA GLN A 780 3.11 -14.36 17.88
C GLN A 780 2.86 -15.71 18.54
N VAL A 781 2.92 -16.77 17.72
CA VAL A 781 2.95 -18.15 18.21
C VAL A 781 4.33 -18.49 18.79
N ARG A 782 4.42 -19.62 19.49
CA ARG A 782 5.66 -20.09 20.10
C ARG A 782 6.75 -20.33 19.04
N GLU A 783 8.00 -19.98 19.38
CA GLU A 783 9.16 -20.26 18.51
C GLU A 783 9.23 -21.76 18.15
N GLY A 784 9.50 -22.03 16.87
CA GLY A 784 9.64 -23.37 16.35
C GLY A 784 8.32 -24.17 16.23
N ALA A 785 7.15 -23.56 16.48
CA ALA A 785 5.87 -24.25 16.39
C ALA A 785 5.52 -24.62 14.95
N THR A 786 4.87 -25.77 14.79
CA THR A 786 4.15 -26.13 13.56
C THR A 786 2.71 -25.67 13.70
N VAL A 787 2.26 -24.83 12.78
CA VAL A 787 0.99 -24.09 12.89
C VAL A 787 0.10 -24.38 11.70
N ILE A 788 -1.20 -24.54 11.92
CA ILE A 788 -2.21 -24.41 10.88
C ILE A 788 -2.94 -23.08 11.06
N SER A 789 -3.07 -22.31 9.98
CA SER A 789 -3.52 -20.92 10.07
C SER A 789 -4.47 -20.56 8.96
N THR A 790 -5.47 -19.76 9.28
CA THR A 790 -6.31 -19.08 8.29
C THR A 790 -5.77 -17.71 7.88
N SER A 791 -4.56 -17.35 8.31
CA SER A 791 -3.91 -16.12 7.85
C SER A 791 -3.72 -16.12 6.33
N THR A 792 -3.43 -14.96 5.78
CA THR A 792 -3.27 -14.79 4.33
C THR A 792 -1.91 -15.27 3.84
N ARG A 793 -0.89 -15.21 4.71
CA ARG A 793 0.52 -15.47 4.39
C ARG A 793 1.19 -16.35 5.42
N ASN A 794 2.12 -17.14 4.96
CA ASN A 794 2.97 -18.00 5.79
C ASN A 794 4.46 -17.83 5.51
N PHE A 795 4.89 -16.63 5.15
CA PHE A 795 6.31 -16.34 4.95
C PHE A 795 7.14 -16.70 6.20
N PRO A 796 8.42 -17.03 6.04
CA PRO A 796 9.30 -17.37 7.16
C PRO A 796 9.23 -16.32 8.29
N ASN A 797 9.15 -16.77 9.51
CA ASN A 797 9.10 -15.96 10.74
C ASN A 797 7.89 -15.00 10.88
N ARG A 798 6.90 -15.05 10.00
CA ARG A 798 5.77 -14.11 10.04
C ARG A 798 4.88 -14.28 11.28
N LEU A 799 4.48 -15.50 11.62
CA LEU A 799 3.62 -15.75 12.79
C LEU A 799 4.43 -15.96 14.08
N GLY A 800 5.72 -16.17 13.97
CA GLY A 800 6.65 -16.40 15.06
C GLY A 800 8.00 -16.88 14.52
N LYS A 801 9.02 -16.80 15.37
CA LYS A 801 10.38 -17.15 14.98
C LYS A 801 10.52 -18.66 14.70
N ASN A 802 11.17 -19.03 13.59
CA ASN A 802 11.44 -20.41 13.16
C ASN A 802 10.20 -21.30 13.09
N THR A 803 9.02 -20.73 12.81
CA THR A 803 7.77 -21.49 12.72
C THR A 803 7.57 -22.15 11.35
N ASN A 804 6.86 -23.27 11.33
CA ASN A 804 6.39 -23.94 10.12
C ASN A 804 4.88 -23.75 10.01
N VAL A 805 4.44 -22.87 9.09
CA VAL A 805 3.04 -22.48 9.00
C VAL A 805 2.38 -23.05 7.75
N PHE A 806 1.37 -23.88 7.95
CA PHE A 806 0.42 -24.29 6.91
C PHE A 806 -0.72 -23.28 6.82
N LEU A 807 -1.13 -22.92 5.60
CA LEU A 807 -2.37 -22.19 5.38
C LEU A 807 -3.49 -23.17 5.03
N GLY A 808 -4.64 -23.02 5.68
CA GLY A 808 -5.82 -23.85 5.45
C GLY A 808 -7.10 -23.16 5.84
N SER A 809 -8.23 -23.86 5.67
CA SER A 809 -9.54 -23.39 6.10
C SER A 809 -9.68 -23.37 7.63
N ALA A 810 -10.63 -22.57 8.13
CA ALA A 810 -10.98 -22.56 9.55
C ALA A 810 -11.51 -23.92 10.01
N GLU A 811 -12.25 -24.60 9.16
CA GLU A 811 -12.79 -25.94 9.37
C GLU A 811 -11.65 -26.95 9.57
N LEU A 812 -10.67 -26.93 8.67
CA LEU A 812 -9.48 -27.77 8.79
C LEU A 812 -8.67 -27.43 10.06
N ALA A 813 -8.50 -26.14 10.34
CA ALA A 813 -7.80 -25.70 11.55
C ALA A 813 -8.49 -26.17 12.84
N ALA A 814 -9.81 -26.12 12.90
CA ALA A 814 -10.58 -26.62 14.04
C ALA A 814 -10.44 -28.15 14.21
N ILE A 815 -10.55 -28.92 13.12
CA ILE A 815 -10.40 -30.37 13.13
C ILE A 815 -8.97 -30.74 13.54
N ALA A 816 -7.95 -30.10 12.94
CA ALA A 816 -6.56 -30.35 13.30
C ALA A 816 -6.26 -29.99 14.77
N SER A 817 -6.89 -28.93 15.29
CA SER A 817 -6.78 -28.55 16.70
C SER A 817 -7.32 -29.59 17.65
N LYS A 818 -8.42 -30.28 17.29
CA LYS A 818 -8.99 -31.39 18.05
C LYS A 818 -8.12 -32.64 18.05
N LEU A 819 -7.53 -32.93 16.90
CA LEU A 819 -6.75 -34.13 16.67
C LEU A 819 -5.27 -34.02 17.05
N GLY A 820 -4.74 -32.78 17.12
CA GLY A 820 -3.31 -32.51 17.31
C GLY A 820 -2.48 -32.77 16.07
N LYS A 821 -3.11 -32.99 14.93
CA LYS A 821 -2.46 -33.28 13.64
C LYS A 821 -3.35 -32.86 12.48
N ILE A 822 -2.77 -32.72 11.30
CA ILE A 822 -3.54 -32.62 10.06
C ILE A 822 -4.27 -33.95 9.84
N PRO A 823 -5.61 -33.95 9.66
CA PRO A 823 -6.42 -35.17 9.55
C PRO A 823 -6.12 -35.93 8.26
N THR A 824 -6.45 -37.21 8.25
CA THR A 824 -6.65 -37.94 7.00
C THR A 824 -7.94 -37.49 6.31
N VAL A 825 -8.10 -37.84 5.03
CA VAL A 825 -9.33 -37.51 4.28
C VAL A 825 -10.57 -38.07 4.94
N ALA A 826 -10.49 -39.30 5.43
CA ALA A 826 -11.60 -39.97 6.14
C ALA A 826 -11.96 -39.23 7.44
N GLU A 827 -10.98 -38.93 8.29
CA GLU A 827 -11.17 -38.17 9.54
C GLU A 827 -11.78 -36.79 9.28
N TYR A 828 -11.33 -36.12 8.22
CA TYR A 828 -11.85 -34.80 7.84
C TYR A 828 -13.33 -34.86 7.42
N HIS A 829 -13.68 -35.76 6.50
CA HIS A 829 -15.06 -35.89 6.03
C HIS A 829 -16.02 -36.37 7.10
N GLU A 830 -15.57 -37.27 8.00
CA GLU A 830 -16.36 -37.68 9.18
C GLU A 830 -16.69 -36.46 10.05
N ALA A 831 -15.69 -35.64 10.37
CA ALA A 831 -15.87 -34.43 11.16
C ALA A 831 -16.78 -33.42 10.46
N MET A 832 -16.60 -33.20 9.15
CA MET A 832 -17.41 -32.23 8.36
C MET A 832 -18.87 -32.70 8.18
N GLY A 833 -19.21 -33.93 8.52
CA GLY A 833 -20.59 -34.40 8.41
C GLY A 833 -21.62 -33.58 9.18
N ILE A 834 -21.24 -32.98 10.30
CA ILE A 834 -22.10 -32.07 11.08
C ILE A 834 -22.33 -30.74 10.35
N ILE A 835 -21.32 -30.22 9.65
CA ILE A 835 -21.40 -28.96 8.89
C ILE A 835 -22.22 -29.19 7.62
N ASN A 836 -21.97 -30.26 6.89
CA ASN A 836 -22.67 -30.58 5.63
C ASN A 836 -24.19 -30.73 5.79
N LYS A 837 -24.66 -31.09 6.99
CA LYS A 837 -26.11 -31.18 7.28
C LYS A 837 -26.80 -29.84 7.46
N ASP A 838 -26.06 -28.74 7.70
CA ASP A 838 -26.63 -27.45 8.10
C ASP A 838 -25.83 -26.27 7.50
N THR A 839 -25.38 -26.43 6.27
CA THR A 839 -24.55 -25.41 5.59
C THR A 839 -25.24 -24.06 5.50
N ALA A 840 -26.53 -24.02 5.24
CA ALA A 840 -27.29 -22.78 5.09
C ALA A 840 -27.31 -21.92 6.37
N SER A 841 -27.42 -22.57 7.53
CA SER A 841 -27.39 -21.88 8.83
C SER A 841 -25.96 -21.46 9.22
N VAL A 842 -25.00 -22.35 8.99
CA VAL A 842 -23.59 -22.11 9.36
C VAL A 842 -23.00 -20.96 8.56
N TYR A 843 -23.17 -20.96 7.25
CA TYR A 843 -22.58 -19.96 6.34
C TYR A 843 -23.52 -18.80 6.03
N LYS A 844 -24.41 -18.45 6.95
CA LYS A 844 -25.22 -17.23 6.86
C LYS A 844 -24.33 -16.02 7.16
N TYR A 845 -24.46 -14.98 6.32
CA TYR A 845 -23.66 -13.76 6.46
C TYR A 845 -24.36 -12.69 7.32
N LEU A 846 -23.64 -11.62 7.64
CA LEU A 846 -24.19 -10.45 8.35
C LEU A 846 -25.02 -9.61 7.38
N ASN A 847 -26.33 -9.83 7.38
CA ASN A 847 -27.29 -8.99 6.68
C ASN A 847 -27.89 -8.00 7.69
N PHE A 848 -27.33 -6.79 7.74
CA PHE A 848 -27.66 -5.79 8.76
C PHE A 848 -29.11 -5.33 8.73
N ASP A 849 -29.75 -5.35 7.55
CA ASP A 849 -31.17 -5.08 7.38
C ASP A 849 -32.08 -6.14 8.01
N GLN A 850 -31.55 -7.35 8.28
CA GLN A 850 -32.24 -8.46 8.93
C GLN A 850 -31.88 -8.61 10.42
N ILE A 851 -30.94 -7.82 10.93
CA ILE A 851 -30.57 -7.79 12.36
C ILE A 851 -31.33 -6.62 13.01
N GLU A 852 -32.28 -6.95 13.88
CA GLU A 852 -33.23 -6.01 14.48
C GLU A 852 -32.56 -4.74 15.04
N GLU A 853 -31.49 -4.90 15.82
CA GLU A 853 -30.75 -3.80 16.43
C GLU A 853 -30.22 -2.78 15.42
N TYR A 854 -29.66 -3.28 14.31
CA TYR A 854 -29.15 -2.42 13.23
C TYR A 854 -30.30 -1.79 12.42
N ALA A 855 -31.32 -2.56 12.11
CA ALA A 855 -32.48 -2.07 11.35
C ALA A 855 -33.23 -0.97 12.11
N GLU A 856 -33.43 -1.11 13.42
CA GLU A 856 -34.08 -0.11 14.26
C GLU A 856 -33.24 1.18 14.36
N THR A 857 -31.94 1.06 14.58
CA THR A 857 -31.05 2.23 14.62
C THR A 857 -31.08 2.99 13.29
N ALA A 858 -31.06 2.28 12.16
CA ALA A 858 -31.09 2.90 10.85
C ALA A 858 -32.37 3.72 10.56
N LYS A 859 -33.51 3.33 11.13
CA LYS A 859 -34.78 4.09 11.01
C LYS A 859 -34.71 5.48 11.64
N GLY A 860 -33.87 5.65 12.66
CA GLY A 860 -33.66 6.93 13.34
C GLY A 860 -32.75 7.90 12.58
N VAL A 861 -32.06 7.44 11.56
CA VAL A 861 -31.17 8.28 10.75
C VAL A 861 -31.96 8.84 9.56
N THR A 862 -32.40 10.07 9.70
CA THR A 862 -33.03 10.81 8.58
C THR A 862 -31.94 11.22 7.58
N ALA A 863 -32.26 11.05 6.30
CA ALA A 863 -31.42 11.45 5.18
C ALA A 863 -31.10 12.96 5.19
#